data_2ad45ffbf1c8fbe33392c2acc29cb78f
#
_entry.id   2ad45ffbf1c8fbe33392c2acc29cb78f
#
_cell.length_a   1.000
_cell.length_b   1.000
_cell.length_c   1.000
_cell.angle_alpha   90.00
_cell.angle_beta   90.00
_cell.angle_gamma   90.00
#
_symmetry.space_group_name_H-M   'P 1'
#
loop_
_entity.id
_entity.type
_entity.pdbx_description
1 polymer ?
#
loop_
_entity_poly.entity_id
_entity_poly.type
_entity_poly.pdbx_seq_one_letter_code
_entity_poly.pdbx_strand_id
1 'polypeptide(L)'
;MHSTTPRRAVGTAAALLVLCALIVRRVDEPPAPVPASAPPTGFSAERAFAHVREIAQRPHPIGSADNARVRDYIVGRLRALGLEPQVQEATGVGTRYGVAGHVRNILARVPGRTPGGLAVVLMAHYDGVAGGPAAGDDAAGTAAVLETVRALRAGPPLAHDVMVVITDGEEAGLLGAAAFVREHPWARDVGVTLNFEARGTTGRSYMFETGAGNLDVARQLRHAGDVSATSLSVTVYRTLPNDTDLSEVAVLGKPALNFAFADGVERYHTAHDDVFYLDQGSLQHHGSQMLALARAFGNGPLPRPVTGDAVFFDLPFVGLIVYPESWVLPIAIVGLLLVGAAVVQLARDGTRWIRDVTSGAVGTIVSMCAAAGVAFGVGNLIVRTHDAMGWGGAPMFRGVYTAVLALIALAIALGFWALVRRWATLPGAHVGALVVWAIATLIISLKLPGVSFLFAWPLIAGLLATRRMSPAPAGTASRERPAWTLSSDALLWIATAVAAAIIVSTVYALSTILLGAVGPGAIAAGALVSLLAWLLAPQMEALGGRRWAAAGVALVAALFVTAIGMATVRSSPAHPTPLIIAYALDADSAGAWLTVRGPSARALTAGRQLVTAPGWLGRLTGRGPSVAYMSASAVPTPPPTASVVSDTTSGSERHLLIDIVAPPATETIDMRALGVSVLRASIDGVPIDTSRYRRGRPNGWALQYSAPPPTGIRLGLTVPAGSRVSLDLLTRTPGVPPLETLHLPPLPPRLPDVVTVQTGDITLVHRIVTF
;
A
#
# COMPACT_ATOMS: atom_id res chain seq x y z
N MET A 1 39.83 -33.62 -6.99
CA MET A 1 39.09 -32.82 -5.98
C MET A 1 40.04 -31.77 -5.46
N HIS A 2 39.98 -30.53 -5.99
CA HIS A 2 40.76 -29.43 -5.43
C HIS A 2 40.11 -29.00 -4.14
N SER A 3 40.87 -29.09 -3.02
CA SER A 3 40.47 -28.58 -1.71
C SER A 3 40.30 -27.06 -1.81
N THR A 4 39.08 -26.63 -2.02
CA THR A 4 38.77 -25.18 -1.93
C THR A 4 38.98 -24.75 -0.48
N THR A 5 39.93 -23.84 -0.29
CA THR A 5 40.31 -23.35 1.04
C THR A 5 39.10 -22.69 1.73
N PRO A 6 38.97 -22.83 3.08
CA PRO A 6 37.90 -22.16 3.86
C PRO A 6 37.78 -20.65 3.57
N ARG A 7 38.87 -20.01 3.16
CA ARG A 7 38.90 -18.60 2.76
C ARG A 7 38.00 -18.27 1.56
N ARG A 8 37.86 -19.18 0.56
CA ARG A 8 36.97 -18.95 -0.61
C ARG A 8 35.50 -19.00 -0.21
N ALA A 9 35.10 -19.92 0.65
CA ALA A 9 33.72 -20.04 1.12
C ALA A 9 33.31 -18.81 1.96
N VAL A 10 34.19 -18.34 2.82
CA VAL A 10 33.98 -17.10 3.62
C VAL A 10 33.88 -15.88 2.71
N GLY A 11 34.77 -15.76 1.73
CA GLY A 11 34.74 -14.66 0.75
C GLY A 11 33.44 -14.64 -0.07
N THR A 12 32.94 -15.81 -0.49
CA THR A 12 31.66 -15.93 -1.20
C THR A 12 30.47 -15.51 -0.35
N ALA A 13 30.41 -15.99 0.89
CA ALA A 13 29.33 -15.62 1.82
C ALA A 13 29.34 -14.11 2.11
N ALA A 14 30.52 -13.54 2.34
CA ALA A 14 30.68 -12.10 2.53
C ALA A 14 30.23 -11.30 1.30
N ALA A 15 30.61 -11.72 0.10
CA ALA A 15 30.20 -11.05 -1.14
C ALA A 15 28.67 -11.11 -1.37
N LEU A 16 28.03 -12.23 -1.04
CA LEU A 16 26.56 -12.35 -1.11
C LEU A 16 25.87 -11.43 -0.08
N LEU A 17 26.38 -11.36 1.14
CA LEU A 17 25.85 -10.47 2.17
C LEU A 17 25.98 -8.99 1.74
N VAL A 18 27.14 -8.61 1.21
CA VAL A 18 27.36 -7.26 0.67
C VAL A 18 26.40 -6.99 -0.48
N LEU A 19 26.24 -7.94 -1.41
CA LEU A 19 25.30 -7.81 -2.51
C LEU A 19 23.87 -7.61 -1.99
N CYS A 20 23.39 -8.44 -1.05
CA CYS A 20 22.07 -8.29 -0.46
C CYS A 20 21.91 -6.92 0.24
N ALA A 21 22.92 -6.48 0.98
CA ALA A 21 22.90 -5.18 1.64
C ALA A 21 22.81 -4.02 0.63
N LEU A 22 23.58 -4.10 -0.47
CA LEU A 22 23.53 -3.11 -1.55
C LEU A 22 22.17 -3.11 -2.28
N ILE A 23 21.56 -4.28 -2.48
CA ILE A 23 20.22 -4.39 -3.06
C ILE A 23 19.19 -3.75 -2.13
N VAL A 24 19.21 -4.10 -0.83
CA VAL A 24 18.27 -3.52 0.15
C VAL A 24 18.45 -2.01 0.18
N ARG A 25 19.68 -1.54 0.29
CA ARG A 25 19.97 -0.09 0.28
C ARG A 25 19.41 0.59 -0.98
N ARG A 26 19.60 -0.01 -2.16
CA ARG A 26 19.13 0.55 -3.44
C ARG A 26 17.60 0.61 -3.55
N VAL A 27 16.88 -0.35 -2.95
CA VAL A 27 15.42 -0.39 -2.97
C VAL A 27 14.77 0.38 -1.82
N ASP A 28 15.51 0.67 -0.77
CA ASP A 28 15.07 1.39 0.43
C ASP A 28 15.34 2.89 0.34
N GLU A 29 16.59 3.28 0.04
CA GLU A 29 17.00 4.69 0.05
C GLU A 29 16.42 5.47 -1.14
N PRO A 30 15.63 6.52 -0.89
CA PRO A 30 15.26 7.48 -1.92
C PRO A 30 16.49 8.33 -2.36
N PRO A 31 16.41 9.03 -3.50
CA PRO A 31 17.48 9.92 -3.94
C PRO A 31 17.66 11.09 -2.96
N ALA A 32 18.85 11.66 -2.96
CA ALA A 32 19.11 12.86 -2.16
C ALA A 32 18.21 14.02 -2.60
N PRO A 33 17.70 14.83 -1.67
CA PRO A 33 16.88 15.99 -1.99
C PRO A 33 17.67 17.04 -2.76
N VAL A 34 17.07 17.61 -3.79
CA VAL A 34 17.63 18.66 -4.62
C VAL A 34 17.32 20.02 -4.02
N PRO A 35 18.32 20.91 -3.85
CA PRO A 35 18.14 22.20 -3.19
C PRO A 35 17.29 23.18 -4.03
N ALA A 36 16.76 24.23 -3.39
CA ALA A 36 15.94 25.27 -4.03
C ALA A 36 16.69 26.06 -5.11
N SER A 37 18.03 26.12 -5.01
CA SER A 37 18.91 26.77 -6.00
C SER A 37 19.07 25.99 -7.30
N ALA A 38 18.53 24.78 -7.42
CA ALA A 38 18.57 23.98 -8.63
C ALA A 38 17.90 24.69 -9.81
N PRO A 39 18.23 24.32 -11.06
CA PRO A 39 17.68 24.96 -12.26
C PRO A 39 16.15 25.07 -12.19
N PRO A 40 15.58 26.19 -12.67
CA PRO A 40 14.12 26.43 -12.55
C PRO A 40 13.28 25.40 -13.31
N THR A 41 13.82 24.74 -14.33
CA THR A 41 13.13 23.65 -15.03
C THR A 41 13.19 22.32 -14.34
N GLY A 42 14.05 22.13 -13.29
CA GLY A 42 14.15 20.90 -12.51
C GLY A 42 13.16 20.86 -11.35
N PHE A 43 12.81 19.67 -10.91
CA PHE A 43 12.10 19.46 -9.63
C PHE A 43 13.07 19.63 -8.46
N SER A 44 12.64 20.30 -7.41
CA SER A 44 13.40 20.45 -6.17
C SER A 44 12.53 20.09 -4.97
N ALA A 45 12.98 19.10 -4.19
CA ALA A 45 12.31 18.73 -2.96
C ALA A 45 12.28 19.89 -1.96
N GLU A 46 13.32 20.72 -1.89
CA GLU A 46 13.35 21.84 -0.95
C GLU A 46 12.29 22.88 -1.30
N ARG A 47 12.05 23.18 -2.61
CA ARG A 47 10.96 24.05 -3.06
C ARG A 47 9.59 23.41 -2.79
N ALA A 48 9.42 22.13 -3.10
CA ALA A 48 8.19 21.40 -2.84
C ALA A 48 7.88 21.33 -1.33
N PHE A 49 8.90 21.11 -0.50
CA PHE A 49 8.74 21.00 0.95
C PHE A 49 8.27 22.32 1.60
N ALA A 50 8.55 23.46 0.97
CA ALA A 50 7.97 24.73 1.40
C ALA A 50 6.41 24.72 1.26
N HIS A 51 5.86 24.06 0.24
CA HIS A 51 4.42 23.87 0.09
C HIS A 51 3.88 22.89 1.15
N VAL A 52 4.59 21.78 1.43
CA VAL A 52 4.18 20.86 2.49
C VAL A 52 4.07 21.57 3.83
N ARG A 53 5.02 22.42 4.18
CA ARG A 53 4.98 23.19 5.44
C ARG A 53 3.75 24.09 5.56
N GLU A 54 3.26 24.63 4.46
CA GLU A 54 2.05 25.47 4.46
C GLU A 54 0.76 24.64 4.50
N ILE A 55 0.75 23.50 3.84
CA ILE A 55 -0.42 22.60 3.78
C ILE A 55 -0.58 21.89 5.13
N ALA A 56 0.45 21.21 5.58
CA ALA A 56 0.44 20.32 6.74
C ALA A 56 0.72 21.03 8.08
N GLN A 57 0.22 22.25 8.28
CA GLN A 57 0.35 22.95 9.57
C GLN A 57 -0.53 22.34 10.66
N ARG A 58 -1.71 21.88 10.28
CA ARG A 58 -2.74 21.31 11.16
C ARG A 58 -3.56 20.28 10.40
N PRO A 59 -4.26 19.36 11.11
CA PRO A 59 -5.24 18.49 10.47
C PRO A 59 -6.27 19.31 9.67
N HIS A 60 -6.52 18.87 8.44
CA HIS A 60 -7.39 19.56 7.51
C HIS A 60 -8.37 18.64 6.79
N PRO A 61 -9.20 17.90 7.58
CA PRO A 61 -10.19 17.01 6.99
C PRO A 61 -11.22 17.82 6.19
N ILE A 62 -11.84 17.13 5.22
CA ILE A 62 -12.88 17.70 4.36
C ILE A 62 -13.89 18.56 5.15
N GLY A 63 -14.21 19.74 4.63
CA GLY A 63 -15.18 20.67 5.23
C GLY A 63 -14.68 21.47 6.44
N SER A 64 -13.48 21.21 6.96
CA SER A 64 -12.90 21.99 8.05
C SER A 64 -12.43 23.38 7.60
N ALA A 65 -12.25 24.30 8.55
CA ALA A 65 -11.68 25.62 8.28
C ALA A 65 -10.25 25.54 7.75
N ASP A 66 -9.46 24.56 8.23
CA ASP A 66 -8.10 24.34 7.75
C ASP A 66 -8.09 23.73 6.34
N ASN A 67 -9.05 22.88 5.97
CA ASN A 67 -9.23 22.43 4.59
C ASN A 67 -9.51 23.62 3.65
N ALA A 68 -10.37 24.56 4.05
CA ALA A 68 -10.60 25.78 3.28
C ALA A 68 -9.33 26.66 3.16
N ARG A 69 -8.54 26.80 4.23
CA ARG A 69 -7.24 27.49 4.21
C ARG A 69 -6.27 26.84 3.21
N VAL A 70 -6.16 25.52 3.23
CA VAL A 70 -5.29 24.76 2.33
C VAL A 70 -5.74 24.93 0.87
N ARG A 71 -7.04 24.80 0.60
CA ARG A 71 -7.60 25.05 -0.73
C ARG A 71 -7.25 26.45 -1.24
N ASP A 72 -7.46 27.48 -0.42
CA ASP A 72 -7.21 28.87 -0.81
C ASP A 72 -5.72 29.13 -1.04
N TYR A 73 -4.84 28.49 -0.26
CA TYR A 73 -3.41 28.49 -0.49
C TYR A 73 -3.05 27.90 -1.86
N ILE A 74 -3.55 26.69 -2.18
CA ILE A 74 -3.26 26.01 -3.44
C ILE A 74 -3.75 26.83 -4.64
N VAL A 75 -4.98 27.35 -4.56
CA VAL A 75 -5.56 28.24 -5.58
C VAL A 75 -4.70 29.48 -5.77
N GLY A 76 -4.25 30.10 -4.68
CA GLY A 76 -3.34 31.24 -4.71
C GLY A 76 -1.99 30.93 -5.37
N ARG A 77 -1.43 29.75 -5.11
CA ARG A 77 -0.16 29.30 -5.72
C ARG A 77 -0.31 29.06 -7.23
N LEU A 78 -1.38 28.41 -7.66
CA LEU A 78 -1.65 28.18 -9.09
C LEU A 78 -1.86 29.51 -9.83
N ARG A 79 -2.57 30.48 -9.22
CA ARG A 79 -2.69 31.84 -9.78
C ARG A 79 -1.36 32.56 -9.89
N ALA A 80 -0.49 32.45 -8.89
CA ALA A 80 0.85 33.03 -8.90
C ALA A 80 1.73 32.43 -10.00
N LEU A 81 1.45 31.20 -10.45
CA LEU A 81 2.07 30.56 -11.60
C LEU A 81 1.43 30.95 -12.95
N GLY A 82 0.50 31.91 -12.95
CA GLY A 82 -0.18 32.41 -14.15
C GLY A 82 -1.21 31.45 -14.72
N LEU A 83 -1.84 30.64 -13.86
CA LEU A 83 -2.96 29.77 -14.23
C LEU A 83 -4.29 30.33 -13.72
N GLU A 84 -5.38 29.87 -14.29
CA GLU A 84 -6.75 30.18 -13.88
C GLU A 84 -7.40 28.94 -13.23
N PRO A 85 -7.16 28.70 -11.94
CA PRO A 85 -7.74 27.55 -11.27
C PRO A 85 -9.25 27.71 -11.11
N GLN A 86 -9.96 26.61 -11.33
CA GLN A 86 -11.39 26.46 -11.06
C GLN A 86 -11.58 25.67 -9.76
N VAL A 87 -12.61 26.00 -8.99
CA VAL A 87 -13.06 25.19 -7.86
C VAL A 87 -14.37 24.55 -8.26
N GLN A 88 -14.35 23.22 -8.41
CA GLN A 88 -15.56 22.42 -8.63
C GLN A 88 -16.22 22.18 -7.28
N GLU A 89 -17.38 22.76 -7.04
CA GLU A 89 -18.21 22.50 -5.87
C GLU A 89 -19.32 21.52 -6.25
N ALA A 90 -19.40 20.37 -5.55
CA ALA A 90 -20.33 19.29 -5.89
C ALA A 90 -20.64 18.41 -4.67
N THR A 91 -21.75 17.65 -4.76
CA THR A 91 -22.02 16.52 -3.87
C THR A 91 -21.32 15.27 -4.42
N GLY A 92 -20.21 14.88 -3.82
CA GLY A 92 -19.54 13.61 -4.11
C GLY A 92 -20.38 12.45 -3.62
N VAL A 93 -20.52 11.39 -4.43
CA VAL A 93 -21.17 10.13 -4.04
C VAL A 93 -20.20 9.02 -4.40
N GLY A 94 -19.69 8.33 -3.39
CA GLY A 94 -18.73 7.25 -3.60
C GLY A 94 -19.35 6.08 -4.37
N THR A 95 -18.62 5.56 -5.33
CA THR A 95 -19.09 4.41 -6.12
C THR A 95 -18.74 3.08 -5.45
N ARG A 96 -17.82 3.07 -4.50
CA ARG A 96 -17.29 1.88 -3.82
C ARG A 96 -17.77 1.74 -2.37
N TYR A 97 -17.95 2.85 -1.68
CA TYR A 97 -18.33 2.93 -0.28
C TYR A 97 -19.70 3.58 -0.13
N GLY A 98 -20.42 3.26 0.95
CA GLY A 98 -21.69 3.90 1.31
C GLY A 98 -21.48 5.30 1.87
N VAL A 99 -20.87 6.19 1.09
CA VAL A 99 -20.46 7.52 1.50
C VAL A 99 -20.88 8.58 0.48
N ALA A 100 -21.15 9.78 0.97
CA ALA A 100 -21.35 10.98 0.18
C ALA A 100 -20.75 12.18 0.93
N GLY A 101 -20.65 13.32 0.31
CA GLY A 101 -20.16 14.52 0.98
C GLY A 101 -20.06 15.72 0.05
N HIS A 102 -19.88 16.88 0.65
CA HIS A 102 -19.75 18.14 -0.07
C HIS A 102 -18.27 18.41 -0.36
N VAL A 103 -17.86 18.36 -1.63
CA VAL A 103 -16.46 18.45 -2.08
C VAL A 103 -16.18 19.75 -2.84
N ARG A 104 -14.91 20.20 -2.79
CA ARG A 104 -14.40 21.38 -3.51
C ARG A 104 -13.08 21.06 -4.19
N ASN A 105 -13.12 20.37 -5.34
CA ASN A 105 -11.94 20.04 -6.11
C ASN A 105 -11.29 21.27 -6.73
N ILE A 106 -9.97 21.28 -6.81
CA ILE A 106 -9.18 22.34 -7.46
C ILE A 106 -8.68 21.83 -8.80
N LEU A 107 -9.04 22.52 -9.88
CA LEU A 107 -8.64 22.16 -11.22
C LEU A 107 -7.92 23.33 -11.90
N ALA A 108 -6.85 23.02 -12.64
CA ALA A 108 -6.16 24.00 -13.47
C ALA A 108 -5.62 23.33 -14.74
N ARG A 109 -5.36 24.12 -15.76
CA ARG A 109 -4.81 23.63 -17.02
C ARG A 109 -3.55 24.43 -17.38
N VAL A 110 -2.45 23.72 -17.59
CA VAL A 110 -1.24 24.27 -18.20
C VAL A 110 -1.37 24.03 -19.71
N PRO A 111 -1.55 25.08 -20.52
CA PRO A 111 -1.77 24.90 -21.95
C PRO A 111 -0.51 24.38 -22.65
N GLY A 112 -0.71 23.42 -23.53
CA GLY A 112 0.31 22.93 -24.46
C GLY A 112 0.44 23.83 -25.70
N ARG A 113 1.31 23.41 -26.65
CA ARG A 113 1.43 24.11 -27.94
C ARG A 113 0.18 23.98 -28.80
N THR A 114 -0.57 22.90 -28.62
CA THR A 114 -1.86 22.67 -29.27
C THR A 114 -2.94 22.53 -28.18
N PRO A 115 -3.45 23.66 -27.65
CA PRO A 115 -4.43 23.63 -26.57
C PRO A 115 -5.72 22.93 -26.99
N GLY A 116 -6.34 22.25 -26.02
CA GLY A 116 -7.54 21.44 -26.23
C GLY A 116 -7.22 20.01 -26.68
N GLY A 117 -8.14 19.09 -26.43
CA GLY A 117 -7.95 17.67 -26.67
C GLY A 117 -7.46 16.91 -25.42
N LEU A 118 -6.92 15.72 -25.66
CA LEU A 118 -6.47 14.84 -24.55
C LEU A 118 -5.27 15.42 -23.83
N ALA A 119 -5.31 15.41 -22.49
CA ALA A 119 -4.33 15.98 -21.59
C ALA A 119 -3.65 14.91 -20.71
N VAL A 120 -2.47 15.26 -20.21
CA VAL A 120 -1.80 14.54 -19.11
C VAL A 120 -2.38 15.07 -17.80
N VAL A 121 -3.00 14.21 -17.00
CA VAL A 121 -3.54 14.58 -15.69
C VAL A 121 -2.51 14.34 -14.61
N LEU A 122 -2.22 15.36 -13.80
CA LEU A 122 -1.51 15.26 -12.53
C LEU A 122 -2.55 15.32 -11.41
N MET A 123 -2.65 14.24 -10.63
CA MET A 123 -3.66 14.06 -9.61
C MET A 123 -3.03 13.83 -8.24
N ALA A 124 -3.62 14.42 -7.22
CA ALA A 124 -3.32 14.28 -5.80
C ALA A 124 -4.55 14.74 -5.01
N HIS A 125 -4.61 14.52 -3.69
CA HIS A 125 -5.67 15.09 -2.88
C HIS A 125 -5.12 16.11 -1.85
N TYR A 126 -5.98 17.00 -1.36
CA TYR A 126 -5.56 18.02 -0.42
C TYR A 126 -6.27 17.95 0.93
N ASP A 127 -7.25 17.08 1.08
CA ASP A 127 -7.82 16.78 2.39
C ASP A 127 -6.92 15.77 3.11
N GLY A 128 -6.99 15.72 4.42
CA GLY A 128 -6.32 14.76 5.25
C GLY A 128 -7.26 14.24 6.33
N VAL A 129 -6.83 13.26 7.11
CA VAL A 129 -7.59 12.76 8.26
C VAL A 129 -7.56 13.74 9.44
N ALA A 130 -8.59 13.71 10.29
CA ALA A 130 -8.63 14.55 11.49
C ALA A 130 -7.53 14.21 12.53
N GLY A 131 -6.96 13.01 12.46
CA GLY A 131 -5.94 12.52 13.39
C GLY A 131 -4.53 13.03 13.15
N GLY A 132 -4.25 13.71 12.03
CA GLY A 132 -2.90 14.15 11.69
C GLY A 132 -2.85 15.28 10.67
N PRO A 133 -1.69 15.97 10.56
CA PRO A 133 -1.53 17.09 9.64
C PRO A 133 -1.32 16.68 8.18
N ALA A 134 -1.24 15.37 7.86
CA ALA A 134 -1.21 14.84 6.49
C ALA A 134 -0.03 15.34 5.64
N ALA A 135 1.17 15.36 6.19
CA ALA A 135 2.35 15.83 5.48
C ALA A 135 2.77 14.86 4.36
N GLY A 136 2.69 13.54 4.63
CA GLY A 136 2.86 12.49 3.64
C GLY A 136 1.61 12.35 2.80
N ASP A 137 0.47 12.13 3.44
CA ASP A 137 -0.81 11.74 2.86
C ASP A 137 -1.87 12.87 2.95
N ASP A 138 -2.03 13.82 1.93
CA ASP A 138 -1.24 13.83 0.72
C ASP A 138 -0.71 15.26 0.39
N ALA A 139 -0.23 15.96 1.42
CA ALA A 139 0.46 17.23 1.18
C ALA A 139 1.70 17.06 0.29
N ALA A 140 2.36 15.89 0.35
CA ALA A 140 3.52 15.58 -0.48
C ALA A 140 3.16 15.48 -1.98
N GLY A 141 2.09 14.77 -2.33
CA GLY A 141 1.61 14.69 -3.71
C GLY A 141 1.11 16.03 -4.22
N THR A 142 0.31 16.75 -3.44
CA THR A 142 -0.14 18.12 -3.76
C THR A 142 1.05 19.07 -3.97
N ALA A 143 2.08 19.04 -3.10
CA ALA A 143 3.29 19.84 -3.25
C ALA A 143 4.10 19.43 -4.49
N ALA A 144 4.17 18.14 -4.78
CA ALA A 144 4.83 17.64 -5.99
C ALA A 144 4.11 18.13 -7.26
N VAL A 145 2.77 18.19 -7.26
CA VAL A 145 2.00 18.79 -8.36
C VAL A 145 2.35 20.26 -8.53
N LEU A 146 2.33 21.06 -7.45
CA LEU A 146 2.63 22.50 -7.51
C LEU A 146 4.05 22.78 -8.04
N GLU A 147 5.06 22.06 -7.54
CA GLU A 147 6.45 22.23 -7.97
C GLU A 147 6.66 21.71 -9.40
N THR A 148 5.97 20.63 -9.80
CA THR A 148 5.99 20.14 -11.18
C THR A 148 5.39 21.18 -12.15
N VAL A 149 4.26 21.77 -11.81
CA VAL A 149 3.64 22.85 -12.60
C VAL A 149 4.61 24.04 -12.71
N ARG A 150 5.24 24.46 -11.60
CA ARG A 150 6.25 25.51 -11.62
C ARG A 150 7.40 25.17 -12.57
N ALA A 151 7.92 23.94 -12.51
CA ALA A 151 9.04 23.49 -13.37
C ALA A 151 8.65 23.41 -14.86
N LEU A 152 7.40 23.03 -15.16
CA LEU A 152 6.86 23.02 -16.52
C LEU A 152 6.70 24.45 -17.07
N ARG A 153 6.19 25.37 -16.25
CA ARG A 153 6.02 26.78 -16.63
C ARG A 153 7.34 27.52 -16.84
N ALA A 154 8.43 27.07 -16.21
CA ALA A 154 9.77 27.59 -16.41
C ALA A 154 10.44 27.08 -17.70
N GLY A 155 9.88 26.08 -18.35
CA GLY A 155 10.38 25.50 -19.61
C GLY A 155 9.51 25.86 -20.81
N PRO A 156 9.85 25.33 -22.00
CA PRO A 156 9.02 25.49 -23.20
C PRO A 156 7.69 24.73 -23.02
N PRO A 157 6.59 25.22 -23.61
CA PRO A 157 5.30 24.54 -23.58
C PRO A 157 5.39 23.13 -24.17
N LEU A 158 4.72 22.16 -23.51
CA LEU A 158 4.62 20.79 -23.99
C LEU A 158 3.72 20.71 -25.24
N ALA A 159 3.69 19.58 -25.94
CA ALA A 159 2.78 19.41 -27.08
C ALA A 159 1.32 19.32 -26.63
N HIS A 160 1.06 18.54 -25.58
CA HIS A 160 -0.26 18.36 -24.98
C HIS A 160 -0.45 19.24 -23.75
N ASP A 161 -1.71 19.52 -23.41
CA ASP A 161 -2.05 20.18 -22.15
C ASP A 161 -1.68 19.27 -20.97
N VAL A 162 -1.35 19.92 -19.83
CA VAL A 162 -1.29 19.26 -18.53
C VAL A 162 -2.46 19.76 -17.67
N MET A 163 -3.26 18.83 -17.20
CA MET A 163 -4.40 19.09 -16.33
C MET A 163 -4.01 18.78 -14.90
N VAL A 164 -4.18 19.74 -14.02
CA VAL A 164 -4.06 19.57 -12.58
C VAL A 164 -5.43 19.26 -12.03
N VAL A 165 -5.55 18.17 -11.27
CA VAL A 165 -6.77 17.76 -10.55
C VAL A 165 -6.36 17.46 -9.12
N ILE A 166 -6.61 18.40 -8.21
CA ILE A 166 -6.36 18.21 -6.79
C ILE A 166 -7.71 18.06 -6.11
N THR A 167 -7.99 16.84 -5.66
CA THR A 167 -9.30 16.42 -5.18
C THR A 167 -9.49 16.75 -3.71
N ASP A 168 -10.75 16.79 -3.28
CA ASP A 168 -11.21 16.96 -1.92
C ASP A 168 -12.00 15.73 -1.48
N GLY A 169 -11.83 15.29 -0.25
CA GLY A 169 -12.59 14.17 0.29
C GLY A 169 -12.18 12.81 -0.24
N GLU A 170 -10.91 12.63 -0.56
CA GLU A 170 -10.32 11.32 -0.84
C GLU A 170 -10.46 10.42 0.39
N GLU A 171 -10.03 10.92 1.54
CA GLU A 171 -10.06 10.27 2.86
C GLU A 171 -11.49 9.95 3.34
N ALA A 172 -12.45 10.69 2.83
CA ALA A 172 -13.87 10.47 3.08
C ALA A 172 -14.50 9.42 2.16
N GLY A 173 -13.73 8.84 1.24
CA GLY A 173 -14.10 7.76 0.34
C GLY A 173 -14.15 8.17 -1.14
N LEU A 174 -13.10 8.83 -1.62
CA LEU A 174 -12.83 9.18 -3.02
C LEU A 174 -13.89 10.15 -3.63
N LEU A 175 -14.48 10.98 -2.78
CA LEU A 175 -15.67 11.77 -3.14
C LEU A 175 -15.37 12.80 -4.22
N GLY A 176 -14.21 13.44 -4.16
CA GLY A 176 -13.78 14.44 -5.13
C GLY A 176 -13.55 13.85 -6.51
N ALA A 177 -12.84 12.73 -6.58
CA ALA A 177 -12.60 12.03 -7.84
C ALA A 177 -13.92 11.52 -8.47
N ALA A 178 -14.83 10.98 -7.65
CA ALA A 178 -16.16 10.56 -8.10
C ALA A 178 -16.96 11.73 -8.69
N ALA A 179 -16.92 12.92 -8.04
CA ALA A 179 -17.57 14.12 -8.54
C ALA A 179 -16.92 14.64 -9.82
N PHE A 180 -15.58 14.64 -9.91
CA PHE A 180 -14.85 15.05 -11.11
C PHE A 180 -15.26 14.19 -12.33
N VAL A 181 -15.21 12.88 -12.17
CA VAL A 181 -15.52 11.92 -13.25
C VAL A 181 -16.97 12.02 -13.70
N ARG A 182 -17.89 12.21 -12.75
CA ARG A 182 -19.33 12.26 -13.07
C ARG A 182 -19.75 13.57 -13.71
N GLU A 183 -19.23 14.71 -13.28
CA GLU A 183 -19.83 16.03 -13.57
C GLU A 183 -18.90 16.98 -14.31
N HIS A 184 -17.58 16.90 -14.11
CA HIS A 184 -16.70 17.89 -14.67
C HIS A 184 -16.46 17.67 -16.17
N PRO A 185 -16.66 18.68 -17.05
CA PRO A 185 -16.50 18.50 -18.50
C PRO A 185 -15.09 18.04 -18.93
N TRP A 186 -14.06 18.42 -18.14
CA TRP A 186 -12.68 18.02 -18.43
C TRP A 186 -12.38 16.51 -18.23
N ALA A 187 -13.27 15.77 -17.59
CA ALA A 187 -13.13 14.32 -17.50
C ALA A 187 -13.07 13.63 -18.89
N ARG A 188 -13.68 14.25 -19.91
CA ARG A 188 -13.64 13.78 -21.30
C ARG A 188 -12.26 13.98 -21.96
N ASP A 189 -11.49 14.94 -21.48
CA ASP A 189 -10.16 15.31 -22.01
C ASP A 189 -9.04 14.52 -21.36
N VAL A 190 -9.34 13.59 -20.45
CA VAL A 190 -8.33 12.74 -19.80
C VAL A 190 -7.68 11.85 -20.86
N GLY A 191 -6.38 11.98 -21.06
CA GLY A 191 -5.54 11.15 -21.94
C GLY A 191 -4.79 10.08 -21.19
N VAL A 192 -4.11 10.48 -20.10
CA VAL A 192 -3.42 9.62 -19.15
C VAL A 192 -3.45 10.27 -17.77
N THR A 193 -3.65 9.48 -16.73
CA THR A 193 -3.64 9.97 -15.34
C THR A 193 -2.38 9.52 -14.61
N LEU A 194 -1.72 10.45 -13.95
CA LEU A 194 -0.63 10.25 -13.03
C LEU A 194 -1.11 10.65 -11.64
N ASN A 195 -1.50 9.67 -10.83
CA ASN A 195 -1.94 9.89 -9.44
C ASN A 195 -0.76 9.66 -8.49
N PHE A 196 -0.62 10.55 -7.51
CA PHE A 196 0.47 10.53 -6.56
C PHE A 196 -0.06 10.62 -5.15
N GLU A 197 0.31 9.66 -4.34
CA GLU A 197 -0.24 9.32 -3.03
C GLU A 197 0.88 9.03 -2.03
N ALA A 198 0.52 8.86 -0.78
CA ALA A 198 1.43 8.30 0.20
C ALA A 198 0.70 7.33 1.16
N ARG A 199 1.46 6.41 1.73
CA ARG A 199 1.01 5.53 2.81
C ARG A 199 2.05 5.46 3.94
N GLY A 200 2.73 6.54 4.14
CA GLY A 200 3.80 6.68 5.11
C GLY A 200 4.51 8.00 4.96
N THR A 201 5.68 8.12 5.56
CA THR A 201 6.41 9.39 5.58
C THR A 201 7.79 9.29 4.92
N THR A 202 8.20 8.11 4.50
CA THR A 202 9.56 7.89 3.95
C THR A 202 9.58 6.78 2.89
N GLY A 203 10.77 6.53 2.31
CA GLY A 203 11.02 5.49 1.35
C GLY A 203 10.88 5.92 -0.10
N ARG A 204 11.18 5.02 -1.01
CA ARG A 204 11.05 5.30 -2.44
C ARG A 204 9.60 5.35 -2.87
N SER A 205 9.29 6.24 -3.80
CA SER A 205 7.98 6.28 -4.45
C SER A 205 7.87 5.14 -5.46
N TYR A 206 6.93 4.24 -5.23
CA TYR A 206 6.63 3.08 -6.05
C TYR A 206 5.43 3.33 -6.96
N MET A 207 5.53 2.98 -8.23
CA MET A 207 4.38 2.78 -9.08
C MET A 207 3.75 1.41 -8.73
N PHE A 208 2.62 1.45 -8.04
CA PHE A 208 2.01 0.26 -7.44
C PHE A 208 0.71 -0.18 -8.11
N GLU A 209 0.09 0.71 -8.90
CA GLU A 209 -1.16 0.42 -9.58
C GLU A 209 -1.19 1.00 -10.99
N THR A 210 -1.82 0.30 -11.91
CA THR A 210 -2.14 0.75 -13.26
C THR A 210 -3.46 0.17 -13.72
N GLY A 211 -4.12 0.83 -14.67
CA GLY A 211 -5.28 0.31 -15.35
C GLY A 211 -5.01 -0.99 -16.12
N ALA A 212 -6.06 -1.66 -16.58
CA ALA A 212 -5.96 -2.80 -17.48
C ALA A 212 -5.50 -2.37 -18.89
N GLY A 213 -4.88 -3.29 -19.63
CA GLY A 213 -4.34 -2.97 -20.96
C GLY A 213 -3.09 -2.08 -20.88
N ASN A 214 -2.24 -2.33 -19.90
CA ASN A 214 -1.17 -1.43 -19.45
C ASN A 214 0.16 -1.56 -20.25
N LEU A 215 0.25 -2.43 -21.25
CA LEU A 215 1.53 -2.70 -21.94
C LEU A 215 2.18 -1.43 -22.52
N ASP A 216 1.38 -0.52 -23.08
CA ASP A 216 1.90 0.71 -23.68
C ASP A 216 2.39 1.70 -22.61
N VAL A 217 1.58 1.96 -21.59
CA VAL A 217 1.96 2.87 -20.50
C VAL A 217 3.14 2.33 -19.68
N ALA A 218 3.20 1.00 -19.46
CA ALA A 218 4.33 0.36 -18.77
C ALA A 218 5.65 0.49 -19.55
N ARG A 219 5.62 0.40 -20.88
CA ARG A 219 6.80 0.65 -21.72
C ARG A 219 7.29 2.09 -21.61
N GLN A 220 6.37 3.03 -21.48
CA GLN A 220 6.71 4.46 -21.37
C GLN A 220 7.14 4.84 -19.94
N LEU A 221 6.79 4.05 -18.92
CA LEU A 221 7.19 4.28 -17.53
C LEU A 221 8.73 4.41 -17.35
N ARG A 222 9.54 3.74 -18.19
CA ARG A 222 11.00 3.89 -18.20
C ARG A 222 11.48 5.34 -18.36
N HIS A 223 10.65 6.23 -18.91
CA HIS A 223 10.98 7.66 -19.05
C HIS A 223 10.92 8.43 -17.71
N ALA A 224 10.39 7.83 -16.65
CA ALA A 224 10.42 8.41 -15.31
C ALA A 224 11.85 8.49 -14.71
N GLY A 225 12.85 7.89 -15.38
CA GLY A 225 14.24 7.89 -14.91
C GLY A 225 14.49 6.83 -13.86
N ASP A 226 14.67 7.23 -12.61
CA ASP A 226 14.86 6.32 -11.48
C ASP A 226 13.50 5.77 -11.01
N VAL A 227 13.03 4.70 -11.65
CA VAL A 227 11.71 4.10 -11.41
C VAL A 227 11.80 3.00 -10.37
N SER A 228 10.84 2.96 -9.47
CA SER A 228 10.53 1.79 -8.64
C SER A 228 9.15 1.29 -9.02
N ALA A 229 9.07 0.12 -9.68
CA ALA A 229 7.81 -0.44 -10.17
C ALA A 229 7.88 -1.95 -10.35
N THR A 230 6.77 -2.64 -10.08
CA THR A 230 6.68 -4.07 -10.35
C THR A 230 5.23 -4.49 -10.63
N SER A 231 5.03 -5.38 -11.60
CA SER A 231 3.71 -5.98 -11.87
C SER A 231 3.21 -6.85 -10.71
N LEU A 232 4.10 -7.28 -9.80
CA LEU A 232 3.71 -7.92 -8.54
C LEU A 232 2.90 -6.95 -7.66
N SER A 233 3.35 -5.70 -7.47
CA SER A 233 2.62 -4.71 -6.66
C SER A 233 1.22 -4.46 -7.22
N VAL A 234 1.09 -4.33 -8.54
CA VAL A 234 -0.20 -4.20 -9.22
C VAL A 234 -1.11 -5.41 -8.94
N THR A 235 -0.56 -6.63 -9.04
CA THR A 235 -1.31 -7.85 -8.77
C THR A 235 -1.76 -7.95 -7.31
N VAL A 236 -0.87 -7.64 -6.37
CA VAL A 236 -1.17 -7.66 -4.93
C VAL A 236 -2.19 -6.57 -4.58
N TYR A 237 -1.99 -5.35 -5.06
CA TYR A 237 -2.88 -4.22 -4.77
C TYR A 237 -4.33 -4.49 -5.18
N ARG A 238 -4.54 -5.10 -6.35
CA ARG A 238 -5.87 -5.51 -6.82
C ARG A 238 -6.60 -6.51 -5.89
N THR A 239 -5.89 -7.18 -4.98
CA THR A 239 -6.46 -8.11 -3.99
C THR A 239 -6.68 -7.48 -2.62
N LEU A 240 -6.14 -6.29 -2.37
CA LEU A 240 -6.30 -5.57 -1.12
C LEU A 240 -7.59 -4.72 -1.14
N PRO A 241 -8.21 -4.50 0.02
CA PRO A 241 -9.40 -3.65 0.12
C PRO A 241 -9.05 -2.16 0.18
N ASN A 242 -8.01 -1.75 -0.52
CA ASN A 242 -7.52 -0.38 -0.58
C ASN A 242 -7.91 0.25 -1.91
N ASP A 243 -8.23 1.51 -1.87
CA ASP A 243 -8.59 2.32 -3.03
C ASP A 243 -7.89 3.68 -2.93
N THR A 244 -7.81 4.38 -4.05
CA THR A 244 -7.37 5.76 -4.18
C THR A 244 -8.25 6.47 -5.20
N ASP A 245 -8.07 7.75 -5.40
CA ASP A 245 -8.78 8.52 -6.43
C ASP A 245 -8.67 7.91 -7.83
N LEU A 246 -7.56 7.20 -8.11
CA LEU A 246 -7.41 6.49 -9.37
C LEU A 246 -8.49 5.43 -9.58
N SER A 247 -9.03 4.84 -8.52
CA SER A 247 -10.10 3.86 -8.60
C SER A 247 -11.40 4.43 -9.20
N GLU A 248 -11.70 5.70 -8.92
CA GLU A 248 -12.84 6.40 -9.53
C GLU A 248 -12.53 6.82 -10.97
N VAL A 249 -11.31 7.29 -11.25
CA VAL A 249 -10.89 7.71 -12.60
C VAL A 249 -10.78 6.52 -13.56
N ALA A 250 -10.53 5.33 -13.06
CA ALA A 250 -10.39 4.11 -13.87
C ALA A 250 -11.63 3.80 -14.72
N VAL A 251 -12.83 4.28 -14.32
CA VAL A 251 -14.07 4.09 -15.11
C VAL A 251 -14.02 4.79 -16.47
N LEU A 252 -13.12 5.77 -16.66
CA LEU A 252 -12.91 6.44 -17.94
C LEU A 252 -12.20 5.52 -18.96
N GLY A 253 -11.68 4.36 -18.54
CA GLY A 253 -10.97 3.42 -19.40
C GLY A 253 -9.69 3.97 -20.03
N LYS A 254 -9.08 4.97 -19.41
CA LYS A 254 -7.85 5.62 -19.88
C LYS A 254 -6.62 5.04 -19.17
N PRO A 255 -5.43 5.07 -19.81
CA PRO A 255 -4.19 4.70 -19.13
C PRO A 255 -3.96 5.51 -17.88
N ALA A 256 -3.47 4.84 -16.84
CA ALA A 256 -3.24 5.48 -15.56
C ALA A 256 -2.09 4.80 -14.81
N LEU A 257 -1.36 5.58 -14.03
CA LEU A 257 -0.28 5.16 -13.15
C LEU A 257 -0.49 5.77 -11.76
N ASN A 258 -0.37 4.94 -10.73
CA ASN A 258 -0.51 5.34 -9.35
C ASN A 258 0.80 5.13 -8.59
N PHE A 259 1.25 6.16 -7.90
CA PHE A 259 2.52 6.19 -7.18
C PHE A 259 2.30 6.46 -5.71
N ALA A 260 3.04 5.77 -4.83
CA ALA A 260 3.11 6.08 -3.41
C ALA A 260 4.45 5.69 -2.81
N PHE A 261 4.90 6.42 -1.80
CA PHE A 261 5.89 5.93 -0.86
C PHE A 261 5.17 5.40 0.39
N ALA A 262 5.69 4.33 0.99
CA ALA A 262 4.96 3.60 2.01
C ALA A 262 5.80 3.15 3.21
N ASP A 263 7.03 3.65 3.33
CA ASP A 263 7.84 3.42 4.52
C ASP A 263 7.47 4.44 5.61
N GLY A 264 7.68 4.09 6.89
CA GLY A 264 7.15 4.89 7.98
C GLY A 264 5.63 4.79 8.13
N VAL A 265 5.03 3.68 7.66
CA VAL A 265 3.58 3.43 7.68
C VAL A 265 2.95 3.48 9.06
N GLU A 266 3.73 3.27 10.12
CA GLU A 266 3.28 3.44 11.50
C GLU A 266 2.84 4.87 11.82
N ARG A 267 3.23 5.84 10.98
CA ARG A 267 2.84 7.26 11.09
C ARG A 267 1.66 7.61 10.22
N TYR A 268 1.33 6.77 9.25
CA TYR A 268 0.18 6.96 8.35
C TYR A 268 -1.12 7.14 9.14
N HIS A 269 -1.88 8.19 8.80
CA HIS A 269 -3.13 8.57 9.47
C HIS A 269 -2.97 8.85 10.98
N THR A 270 -1.84 9.38 11.40
CA THR A 270 -1.54 9.74 12.78
C THR A 270 -1.05 11.20 12.89
N ALA A 271 -1.00 11.72 14.11
CA ALA A 271 -0.41 13.03 14.36
C ALA A 271 1.08 13.13 13.99
N HIS A 272 1.75 12.01 13.73
CA HIS A 272 3.14 11.96 13.28
C HIS A 272 3.29 11.90 11.76
N ASP A 273 2.20 11.96 11.00
CA ASP A 273 2.28 12.30 9.58
C ASP A 273 2.44 13.83 9.44
N ASP A 274 3.61 14.30 9.85
CA ASP A 274 3.95 15.71 9.95
C ASP A 274 5.24 16.06 9.18
N VAL A 275 5.55 17.34 9.09
CA VAL A 275 6.73 17.87 8.39
C VAL A 275 8.05 17.44 9.00
N PHE A 276 8.08 17.00 10.26
CA PHE A 276 9.30 16.55 10.92
C PHE A 276 9.71 15.14 10.44
N TYR A 277 8.72 14.28 10.20
CA TYR A 277 8.95 12.89 9.79
C TYR A 277 8.91 12.68 8.28
N LEU A 278 8.42 13.64 7.50
CA LEU A 278 8.42 13.50 6.04
C LEU A 278 9.84 13.62 5.48
N ASP A 279 10.30 12.58 4.81
CA ASP A 279 11.60 12.53 4.17
C ASP A 279 11.61 13.31 2.85
N GLN A 280 12.52 14.29 2.72
CA GLN A 280 12.62 15.10 1.52
C GLN A 280 13.18 14.33 0.31
N GLY A 281 13.92 13.25 0.53
CA GLY A 281 14.37 12.36 -0.55
C GLY A 281 13.19 11.60 -1.16
N SER A 282 12.23 11.18 -0.34
CA SER A 282 10.98 10.58 -0.79
C SER A 282 10.18 11.55 -1.65
N LEU A 283 10.03 12.79 -1.20
CA LEU A 283 9.39 13.87 -1.97
C LEU A 283 10.16 14.17 -3.28
N GLN A 284 11.50 14.13 -3.25
CA GLN A 284 12.33 14.29 -4.45
C GLN A 284 12.07 13.18 -5.45
N HIS A 285 12.04 11.92 -5.01
CA HIS A 285 11.79 10.77 -5.89
C HIS A 285 10.40 10.86 -6.52
N HIS A 286 9.41 11.17 -5.68
CA HIS A 286 8.01 11.33 -6.07
C HIS A 286 7.84 12.39 -7.17
N GLY A 287 8.29 13.60 -6.92
CA GLY A 287 8.16 14.71 -7.87
C GLY A 287 9.06 14.60 -9.09
N SER A 288 10.24 13.95 -8.98
CA SER A 288 11.11 13.71 -10.12
C SER A 288 10.45 12.78 -11.14
N GLN A 289 9.78 11.71 -10.68
CA GLN A 289 9.01 10.81 -11.54
C GLN A 289 7.81 11.54 -12.16
N MET A 290 7.07 12.34 -11.36
CA MET A 290 5.96 13.15 -11.86
C MET A 290 6.38 14.08 -12.99
N LEU A 291 7.42 14.87 -12.78
CA LEU A 291 7.92 15.83 -13.79
C LEU A 291 8.42 15.12 -15.06
N ALA A 292 9.17 14.03 -14.90
CA ALA A 292 9.72 13.27 -16.02
C ALA A 292 8.60 12.65 -16.89
N LEU A 293 7.60 12.04 -16.27
CA LEU A 293 6.44 11.45 -16.97
C LEU A 293 5.54 12.54 -17.58
N ALA A 294 5.30 13.64 -16.86
CA ALA A 294 4.55 14.77 -17.41
C ALA A 294 5.20 15.31 -18.70
N ARG A 295 6.53 15.37 -18.75
CA ARG A 295 7.26 15.77 -19.97
C ARG A 295 7.22 14.71 -21.05
N ALA A 296 7.41 13.45 -20.69
CA ALA A 296 7.40 12.35 -21.65
C ALA A 296 6.04 12.23 -22.35
N PHE A 297 4.96 12.18 -21.59
CA PHE A 297 3.60 12.11 -22.13
C PHE A 297 3.16 13.45 -22.75
N GLY A 298 3.58 14.55 -22.16
CA GLY A 298 3.23 15.88 -22.65
C GLY A 298 3.88 16.25 -23.99
N ASN A 299 5.03 15.66 -24.35
CA ASN A 299 5.71 15.90 -25.64
C ASN A 299 5.62 14.73 -26.61
N GLY A 300 5.40 13.51 -26.11
CA GLY A 300 5.29 12.28 -26.89
C GLY A 300 3.85 11.91 -27.23
N PRO A 301 3.66 10.78 -27.90
CA PRO A 301 2.33 10.21 -28.05
C PRO A 301 1.79 9.79 -26.69
N LEU A 302 0.54 10.19 -26.40
CA LEU A 302 -0.15 9.71 -25.19
C LEU A 302 -0.32 8.20 -25.26
N PRO A 303 -0.10 7.49 -24.13
CA PRO A 303 -0.27 6.05 -24.08
C PRO A 303 -1.74 5.70 -24.39
N ARG A 304 -1.93 4.54 -25.03
CA ARG A 304 -3.26 4.06 -25.43
C ARG A 304 -3.60 2.79 -24.63
N PRO A 305 -4.86 2.58 -24.29
CA PRO A 305 -5.28 1.27 -23.81
C PRO A 305 -5.04 0.26 -24.93
N VAL A 306 -4.27 -0.78 -24.67
CA VAL A 306 -3.99 -1.85 -25.63
C VAL A 306 -4.50 -3.17 -25.09
N THR A 307 -4.73 -4.13 -25.98
CA THR A 307 -5.08 -5.48 -25.56
C THR A 307 -3.86 -6.17 -24.95
N GLY A 308 -3.96 -6.52 -23.67
CA GLY A 308 -2.93 -7.24 -22.90
C GLY A 308 -2.14 -6.35 -21.94
N ASP A 309 -1.74 -6.97 -20.87
CA ASP A 309 -0.94 -6.37 -19.82
C ASP A 309 0.56 -6.62 -20.03
N ALA A 310 1.38 -5.89 -19.31
CA ALA A 310 2.81 -6.08 -19.23
C ALA A 310 3.20 -6.83 -17.96
N VAL A 311 4.26 -7.61 -18.05
CA VAL A 311 5.07 -7.99 -16.89
C VAL A 311 6.24 -7.03 -16.83
N PHE A 312 6.43 -6.42 -15.66
CA PHE A 312 7.51 -5.46 -15.44
C PHE A 312 8.02 -5.51 -14.00
N PHE A 313 9.28 -5.19 -13.83
CA PHE A 313 9.94 -5.11 -12.54
C PHE A 313 11.22 -4.27 -12.65
N ASP A 314 11.49 -3.50 -11.60
CA ASP A 314 12.76 -2.82 -11.43
C ASP A 314 13.82 -3.83 -10.98
N LEU A 315 14.86 -3.98 -11.80
CA LEU A 315 16.03 -4.78 -11.43
C LEU A 315 17.13 -3.82 -10.92
N PRO A 316 17.48 -3.88 -9.64
CA PRO A 316 18.48 -3.00 -9.05
C PRO A 316 19.74 -2.90 -9.88
N PHE A 317 20.21 -1.66 -10.11
CA PHE A 317 21.39 -1.31 -10.92
C PHE A 317 21.25 -1.52 -12.44
N VAL A 318 20.13 -2.09 -12.92
CA VAL A 318 19.86 -2.30 -14.35
C VAL A 318 18.74 -1.40 -14.85
N GLY A 319 17.69 -1.21 -14.03
CA GLY A 319 16.51 -0.43 -14.35
C GLY A 319 15.29 -1.27 -14.69
N LEU A 320 14.26 -0.64 -15.24
CA LEU A 320 12.96 -1.25 -15.48
C LEU A 320 12.97 -2.21 -16.67
N ILE A 321 12.67 -3.47 -16.41
CA ILE A 321 12.46 -4.52 -17.41
C ILE A 321 10.96 -4.62 -17.69
N VAL A 322 10.58 -4.59 -18.97
CA VAL A 322 9.18 -4.66 -19.41
C VAL A 322 9.06 -5.61 -20.60
N TYR A 323 8.12 -6.55 -20.52
CA TYR A 323 7.77 -7.42 -21.64
C TYR A 323 6.27 -7.76 -21.62
N PRO A 324 5.68 -8.10 -22.80
CA PRO A 324 4.25 -8.42 -22.84
C PRO A 324 3.92 -9.70 -22.10
N GLU A 325 2.76 -9.73 -21.47
CA GLU A 325 2.24 -10.92 -20.76
C GLU A 325 2.18 -12.17 -21.67
N SER A 326 1.98 -11.98 -22.97
CA SER A 326 1.99 -13.10 -23.95
C SER A 326 3.30 -13.90 -23.98
N TRP A 327 4.41 -13.34 -23.48
CA TRP A 327 5.69 -14.06 -23.40
C TRP A 327 5.82 -14.95 -22.16
N VAL A 328 4.95 -14.78 -21.19
CA VAL A 328 5.05 -15.45 -19.88
C VAL A 328 4.96 -16.96 -20.02
N LEU A 329 3.95 -17.47 -20.74
CA LEU A 329 3.77 -18.89 -20.94
C LEU A 329 4.87 -19.53 -21.82
N PRO A 330 5.29 -18.93 -22.96
CA PRO A 330 6.46 -19.38 -23.69
C PRO A 330 7.72 -19.50 -22.84
N ILE A 331 8.03 -18.49 -22.03
CA ILE A 331 9.20 -18.52 -21.14
C ILE A 331 9.09 -19.68 -20.13
N ALA A 332 7.93 -19.90 -19.54
CA ALA A 332 7.68 -20.98 -18.59
C ALA A 332 7.85 -22.37 -19.25
N ILE A 333 7.32 -22.55 -20.47
CA ILE A 333 7.46 -23.79 -21.23
C ILE A 333 8.93 -24.06 -21.57
N VAL A 334 9.66 -23.06 -22.04
CA VAL A 334 11.10 -23.18 -22.31
C VAL A 334 11.86 -23.58 -21.05
N GLY A 335 11.56 -22.92 -19.91
CA GLY A 335 12.15 -23.27 -18.62
C GLY A 335 11.88 -24.73 -18.23
N LEU A 336 10.63 -25.18 -18.37
CA LEU A 336 10.24 -26.57 -18.09
C LEU A 336 10.97 -27.58 -18.99
N LEU A 337 11.08 -27.31 -20.30
CA LEU A 337 11.79 -28.15 -21.23
C LEU A 337 13.29 -28.25 -20.91
N LEU A 338 13.89 -27.10 -20.51
CA LEU A 338 15.32 -27.11 -20.12
C LEU A 338 15.56 -27.89 -18.82
N VAL A 339 14.63 -27.81 -17.86
CA VAL A 339 14.70 -28.68 -16.65
C VAL A 339 14.52 -30.15 -17.02
N GLY A 340 13.59 -30.48 -17.91
CA GLY A 340 13.42 -31.83 -18.44
C GLY A 340 14.70 -32.35 -19.08
N ALA A 341 15.38 -31.53 -19.90
CA ALA A 341 16.67 -31.86 -20.48
C ALA A 341 17.75 -32.12 -19.41
N ALA A 342 17.79 -31.30 -18.35
CA ALA A 342 18.72 -31.51 -17.22
C ALA A 342 18.43 -32.83 -16.48
N VAL A 343 17.16 -33.21 -16.29
CA VAL A 343 16.76 -34.50 -15.72
C VAL A 343 17.21 -35.66 -16.62
N VAL A 344 16.98 -35.57 -17.93
CA VAL A 344 17.40 -36.59 -18.90
C VAL A 344 18.92 -36.75 -18.91
N GLN A 345 19.65 -35.64 -18.86
CA GLN A 345 21.11 -35.71 -18.76
C GLN A 345 21.55 -36.43 -17.49
N LEU A 346 20.99 -36.08 -16.35
CA LEU A 346 21.29 -36.70 -15.07
C LEU A 346 20.94 -38.21 -15.07
N ALA A 347 19.84 -38.59 -15.74
CA ALA A 347 19.45 -40.00 -15.91
C ALA A 347 20.45 -40.81 -16.73
N ARG A 348 21.11 -40.20 -17.74
CA ARG A 348 22.17 -40.83 -18.55
C ARG A 348 23.47 -41.00 -17.77
N ASP A 349 23.75 -40.09 -16.80
CA ASP A 349 25.00 -40.07 -16.05
C ASP A 349 25.01 -40.99 -14.82
N GLY A 350 23.86 -41.55 -14.37
CA GLY A 350 23.84 -42.40 -13.17
C GLY A 350 22.51 -43.06 -12.81
N THR A 351 22.64 -44.16 -12.04
CA THR A 351 21.55 -45.09 -11.67
C THR A 351 20.66 -44.60 -10.52
N ARG A 352 21.05 -43.55 -9.78
CA ARG A 352 20.33 -43.06 -8.58
C ARG A 352 19.58 -41.75 -8.81
N TRP A 353 19.48 -41.30 -10.07
CA TRP A 353 18.93 -39.98 -10.39
C TRP A 353 17.51 -39.78 -9.86
N ILE A 354 16.63 -40.80 -9.92
CA ILE A 354 15.26 -40.72 -9.43
C ILE A 354 15.26 -40.35 -7.94
N ARG A 355 16.01 -41.10 -7.13
CA ARG A 355 16.11 -40.82 -5.69
C ARG A 355 16.66 -39.44 -5.41
N ASP A 356 17.69 -39.03 -6.11
CA ASP A 356 18.38 -37.77 -5.87
C ASP A 356 17.51 -36.58 -6.27
N VAL A 357 16.83 -36.64 -7.42
CA VAL A 357 15.88 -35.59 -7.88
C VAL A 357 14.65 -35.57 -6.99
N THR A 358 14.05 -36.70 -6.65
CA THR A 358 12.88 -36.73 -5.75
C THR A 358 13.24 -36.23 -4.35
N SER A 359 14.40 -36.57 -3.81
CA SER A 359 14.87 -36.06 -2.52
C SER A 359 15.06 -34.54 -2.55
N GLY A 360 15.60 -33.98 -3.64
CA GLY A 360 15.73 -32.55 -3.84
C GLY A 360 14.38 -31.85 -3.93
N ALA A 361 13.46 -32.38 -4.74
CA ALA A 361 12.13 -31.84 -4.91
C ALA A 361 11.32 -31.85 -3.59
N VAL A 362 11.27 -33.02 -2.93
CA VAL A 362 10.57 -33.16 -1.64
C VAL A 362 11.19 -32.26 -0.58
N GLY A 363 12.54 -32.26 -0.50
CA GLY A 363 13.26 -31.38 0.44
C GLY A 363 12.94 -29.89 0.22
N THR A 364 12.86 -29.45 -1.03
CA THR A 364 12.46 -28.07 -1.37
C THR A 364 11.04 -27.76 -0.89
N ILE A 365 10.07 -28.62 -1.18
CA ILE A 365 8.66 -28.42 -0.79
C ILE A 365 8.53 -28.44 0.73
N VAL A 366 9.11 -29.44 1.40
CA VAL A 366 8.99 -29.56 2.87
C VAL A 366 9.65 -28.38 3.58
N SER A 367 10.84 -27.97 3.12
CA SER A 367 11.50 -26.79 3.72
C SER A 367 10.73 -25.50 3.47
N MET A 368 10.14 -25.34 2.31
CA MET A 368 9.29 -24.18 1.98
C MET A 368 8.07 -24.12 2.90
N CYS A 369 7.36 -25.25 3.06
CA CYS A 369 6.20 -25.33 3.96
C CYS A 369 6.61 -25.10 5.43
N ALA A 370 7.74 -25.69 5.85
CA ALA A 370 8.26 -25.51 7.21
C ALA A 370 8.68 -24.05 7.46
N ALA A 371 9.40 -23.42 6.53
CA ALA A 371 9.81 -22.04 6.63
C ALA A 371 8.61 -21.09 6.67
N ALA A 372 7.63 -21.29 5.80
CA ALA A 372 6.39 -20.52 5.78
C ALA A 372 5.58 -20.69 7.09
N GLY A 373 5.43 -21.91 7.57
CA GLY A 373 4.70 -22.22 8.80
C GLY A 373 5.37 -21.66 10.04
N VAL A 374 6.70 -21.77 10.17
CA VAL A 374 7.45 -21.20 11.29
C VAL A 374 7.45 -19.69 11.23
N ALA A 375 7.64 -19.09 10.04
CA ALA A 375 7.56 -17.64 9.88
C ALA A 375 6.17 -17.09 10.27
N PHE A 376 5.10 -17.78 9.88
CA PHE A 376 3.73 -17.45 10.31
C PHE A 376 3.56 -17.54 11.82
N GLY A 377 4.03 -18.63 12.44
CA GLY A 377 3.95 -18.83 13.89
C GLY A 377 4.73 -17.77 14.67
N VAL A 378 5.97 -17.49 14.27
CA VAL A 378 6.83 -16.44 14.87
C VAL A 378 6.22 -15.06 14.66
N GLY A 379 5.72 -14.76 13.46
CA GLY A 379 5.05 -13.50 13.17
C GLY A 379 3.83 -13.27 14.08
N ASN A 380 2.97 -14.28 14.23
CA ASN A 380 1.83 -14.19 15.15
C ASN A 380 2.24 -14.06 16.62
N LEU A 381 3.33 -14.71 17.02
CA LEU A 381 3.87 -14.59 18.38
C LEU A 381 4.35 -13.13 18.62
N ILE A 382 5.08 -12.55 17.67
CA ILE A 382 5.52 -11.14 17.74
C ILE A 382 4.32 -10.22 17.92
N VAL A 383 3.29 -10.33 17.07
CA VAL A 383 2.07 -9.50 17.17
C VAL A 383 1.37 -9.62 18.53
N ARG A 384 1.40 -10.80 19.15
CA ARG A 384 0.74 -11.04 20.43
C ARG A 384 1.56 -10.59 21.65
N THR A 385 2.87 -10.53 21.53
CA THR A 385 3.79 -10.27 22.65
C THR A 385 4.41 -8.89 22.61
N HIS A 386 4.37 -8.20 21.47
CA HIS A 386 4.91 -6.85 21.32
C HIS A 386 3.80 -5.81 21.15
N ASP A 387 3.85 -4.78 21.98
CA ASP A 387 2.94 -3.62 21.91
C ASP A 387 3.35 -2.60 20.84
N ALA A 388 4.49 -2.82 20.16
CA ALA A 388 5.02 -1.90 19.16
C ALA A 388 4.35 -2.09 17.77
N MET A 389 3.02 -1.92 17.75
CA MET A 389 2.19 -1.94 16.54
C MET A 389 1.61 -0.57 16.30
N GLY A 390 1.79 -0.06 15.07
CA GLY A 390 1.19 1.17 14.59
C GLY A 390 -0.30 1.00 14.24
N TRP A 391 -0.87 2.04 13.71
CA TRP A 391 -2.25 2.03 13.21
C TRP A 391 -2.44 0.98 12.10
N GLY A 392 -3.61 0.35 12.09
CA GLY A 392 -3.88 -0.75 11.15
C GLY A 392 -3.12 -2.06 11.42
N GLY A 393 -2.39 -2.16 12.55
CA GLY A 393 -1.60 -3.35 12.91
C GLY A 393 -0.26 -3.43 12.18
N ALA A 394 0.20 -2.34 11.58
CA ALA A 394 1.53 -2.26 10.96
C ALA A 394 2.62 -2.34 12.03
N PRO A 395 3.60 -3.26 11.90
CA PRO A 395 4.68 -3.36 12.88
C PRO A 395 5.62 -2.15 12.78
N MET A 396 5.83 -1.48 13.90
CA MET A 396 6.96 -0.56 14.05
C MET A 396 8.26 -1.36 13.86
N PHE A 397 9.32 -0.75 13.35
CA PHE A 397 10.60 -1.44 13.11
C PHE A 397 10.52 -2.65 12.16
N ARG A 398 9.72 -2.51 11.09
CA ARG A 398 9.49 -3.54 10.06
C ARG A 398 10.77 -4.27 9.61
N GLY A 399 11.88 -3.54 9.41
CA GLY A 399 13.15 -4.12 8.97
C GLY A 399 13.66 -5.21 9.90
N VAL A 400 13.55 -5.02 11.23
CA VAL A 400 13.97 -6.02 12.23
C VAL A 400 13.14 -7.29 12.10
N TYR A 401 11.81 -7.17 12.01
CA TYR A 401 10.93 -8.33 11.89
C TYR A 401 11.14 -9.07 10.58
N THR A 402 11.29 -8.34 9.46
CA THR A 402 11.60 -8.94 8.16
C THR A 402 12.92 -9.70 8.19
N ALA A 403 13.96 -9.13 8.80
CA ALA A 403 15.25 -9.79 8.94
C ALA A 403 15.16 -11.07 9.79
N VAL A 404 14.44 -11.04 10.91
CA VAL A 404 14.23 -12.22 11.78
C VAL A 404 13.54 -13.34 10.98
N LEU A 405 12.43 -13.04 10.30
CA LEU A 405 11.67 -14.03 9.53
C LEU A 405 12.49 -14.60 8.37
N ALA A 406 13.24 -13.75 7.66
CA ALA A 406 14.11 -14.17 6.56
C ALA A 406 15.26 -15.06 7.04
N LEU A 407 15.92 -14.72 8.16
CA LEU A 407 17.01 -15.52 8.71
C LEU A 407 16.53 -16.86 9.25
N ILE A 408 15.37 -16.94 9.87
CA ILE A 408 14.74 -18.20 10.30
C ILE A 408 14.44 -19.07 9.09
N ALA A 409 13.80 -18.51 8.05
CA ALA A 409 13.49 -19.24 6.82
C ALA A 409 14.76 -19.76 6.13
N LEU A 410 15.81 -18.95 6.07
CA LEU A 410 17.12 -19.31 5.54
C LEU A 410 17.75 -20.45 6.35
N ALA A 411 17.74 -20.39 7.68
CA ALA A 411 18.28 -21.44 8.55
C ALA A 411 17.56 -22.79 8.32
N ILE A 412 16.22 -22.75 8.24
CA ILE A 412 15.40 -23.95 7.95
C ILE A 412 15.76 -24.52 6.59
N ALA A 413 15.79 -23.71 5.55
CA ALA A 413 16.06 -24.17 4.19
C ALA A 413 17.47 -24.78 4.05
N LEU A 414 18.49 -24.12 4.60
CA LEU A 414 19.86 -24.62 4.59
C LEU A 414 20.02 -25.88 5.46
N GLY A 415 19.27 -26.01 6.56
CA GLY A 415 19.21 -27.23 7.37
C GLY A 415 18.62 -28.40 6.58
N PHE A 416 17.51 -28.21 5.89
CA PHE A 416 16.92 -29.22 5.02
C PHE A 416 17.82 -29.55 3.83
N TRP A 417 18.47 -28.57 3.22
CA TRP A 417 19.49 -28.79 2.21
C TRP A 417 20.60 -29.69 2.74
N ALA A 418 21.20 -29.35 3.88
CA ALA A 418 22.27 -30.16 4.48
C ALA A 418 21.80 -31.59 4.84
N LEU A 419 20.54 -31.75 5.24
CA LEU A 419 19.94 -33.04 5.52
C LEU A 419 19.81 -33.91 4.24
N VAL A 420 19.19 -33.36 3.18
CA VAL A 420 19.01 -34.04 1.90
C VAL A 420 20.36 -34.42 1.29
N ARG A 421 21.37 -33.57 1.43
CA ARG A 421 22.73 -33.83 0.93
C ARG A 421 23.49 -34.92 1.68
N ARG A 422 22.91 -35.55 2.71
CA ARG A 422 23.51 -36.76 3.30
C ARG A 422 23.38 -38.00 2.39
N TRP A 423 22.34 -38.01 1.55
CA TRP A 423 22.03 -39.17 0.69
C TRP A 423 21.79 -38.83 -0.78
N ALA A 424 21.60 -37.59 -1.15
CA ALA A 424 21.45 -37.15 -2.54
C ALA A 424 22.74 -36.50 -3.07
N THR A 425 23.04 -36.67 -4.35
CA THR A 425 24.16 -35.98 -5.02
C THR A 425 23.87 -34.48 -5.18
N LEU A 426 24.92 -33.68 -5.34
CA LEU A 426 24.77 -32.22 -5.53
C LEU A 426 23.94 -31.89 -6.79
N PRO A 427 24.26 -32.44 -7.98
CA PRO A 427 23.48 -32.21 -9.18
C PRO A 427 22.03 -32.67 -9.05
N GLY A 428 21.81 -33.87 -8.47
CA GLY A 428 20.47 -34.44 -8.32
C GLY A 428 19.57 -33.62 -7.41
N ALA A 429 20.07 -33.21 -6.23
CA ALA A 429 19.33 -32.37 -5.32
C ALA A 429 19.00 -31.00 -5.94
N HIS A 430 19.94 -30.39 -6.68
CA HIS A 430 19.72 -29.14 -7.39
C HIS A 430 18.67 -29.26 -8.51
N VAL A 431 18.78 -30.27 -9.36
CA VAL A 431 17.79 -30.51 -10.43
C VAL A 431 16.41 -30.78 -9.81
N GLY A 432 16.33 -31.48 -8.65
CA GLY A 432 15.07 -31.62 -7.91
C GLY A 432 14.45 -30.30 -7.48
N ALA A 433 15.25 -29.38 -6.99
CA ALA A 433 14.78 -28.01 -6.68
C ALA A 433 14.30 -27.28 -7.95
N LEU A 434 15.03 -27.39 -9.07
CA LEU A 434 14.62 -26.78 -10.35
C LEU A 434 13.32 -27.35 -10.90
N VAL A 435 13.01 -28.63 -10.66
CA VAL A 435 11.69 -29.23 -11.00
C VAL A 435 10.57 -28.48 -10.25
N VAL A 436 10.75 -28.25 -8.93
CA VAL A 436 9.76 -27.48 -8.14
C VAL A 436 9.61 -26.05 -8.68
N TRP A 437 10.73 -25.39 -8.99
CA TRP A 437 10.72 -24.05 -9.58
C TRP A 437 10.02 -24.02 -10.94
N ALA A 438 10.24 -24.99 -11.82
CA ALA A 438 9.62 -25.05 -13.14
C ALA A 438 8.11 -25.27 -13.04
N ILE A 439 7.65 -26.14 -12.14
CA ILE A 439 6.23 -26.38 -11.88
C ILE A 439 5.59 -25.10 -11.31
N ALA A 440 6.23 -24.48 -10.31
CA ALA A 440 5.76 -23.22 -9.75
C ALA A 440 5.69 -22.11 -10.80
N THR A 441 6.73 -21.99 -11.65
CA THR A 441 6.75 -21.02 -12.76
C THR A 441 5.56 -21.25 -13.70
N LEU A 442 5.29 -22.50 -14.09
CA LEU A 442 4.16 -22.81 -14.97
C LEU A 442 2.81 -22.46 -14.32
N ILE A 443 2.58 -22.87 -13.07
CA ILE A 443 1.33 -22.59 -12.35
C ILE A 443 1.11 -21.09 -12.21
N ILE A 444 2.13 -20.35 -11.80
CA ILE A 444 2.06 -18.89 -11.63
C ILE A 444 1.86 -18.21 -12.98
N SER A 445 2.52 -18.67 -14.04
CA SER A 445 2.35 -18.13 -15.39
C SER A 445 0.91 -18.28 -15.91
N LEU A 446 0.21 -19.33 -15.49
CA LEU A 446 -1.18 -19.57 -15.87
C LEU A 446 -2.21 -18.83 -15.00
N LYS A 447 -1.90 -18.58 -13.72
CA LYS A 447 -2.86 -18.04 -12.75
C LYS A 447 -2.62 -16.56 -12.40
N LEU A 448 -1.37 -16.16 -12.35
CA LEU A 448 -0.92 -14.82 -11.93
C LEU A 448 0.25 -14.35 -12.82
N PRO A 449 0.00 -14.12 -14.13
CA PRO A 449 1.08 -13.84 -15.08
C PRO A 449 1.96 -12.64 -14.67
N GLY A 450 1.37 -11.58 -14.07
CA GLY A 450 2.12 -10.44 -13.56
C GLY A 450 3.16 -10.76 -12.47
N VAL A 451 3.07 -11.93 -11.83
CA VAL A 451 4.00 -12.41 -10.79
C VAL A 451 5.06 -13.38 -11.35
N SER A 452 4.90 -13.83 -12.59
CA SER A 452 5.70 -14.90 -13.20
C SER A 452 7.19 -14.62 -13.22
N PHE A 453 7.60 -13.38 -13.36
CA PHE A 453 9.01 -12.96 -13.39
C PHE A 453 9.77 -13.41 -12.13
N LEU A 454 9.10 -13.42 -10.98
CA LEU A 454 9.65 -13.83 -9.70
C LEU A 454 10.11 -15.29 -9.68
N PHE A 455 9.53 -16.12 -10.53
CA PHE A 455 9.85 -17.55 -10.65
C PHE A 455 10.67 -17.85 -11.91
N ALA A 456 10.33 -17.24 -13.05
CA ALA A 456 10.94 -17.54 -14.32
C ALA A 456 12.43 -17.13 -14.40
N TRP A 457 12.78 -15.93 -13.96
CA TRP A 457 14.16 -15.46 -14.03
C TRP A 457 15.10 -16.17 -13.05
N PRO A 458 14.73 -16.43 -11.77
CA PRO A 458 15.53 -17.28 -10.90
C PRO A 458 15.66 -18.71 -11.40
N LEU A 459 14.63 -19.30 -12.03
CA LEU A 459 14.72 -20.62 -12.66
C LEU A 459 15.79 -20.64 -13.75
N ILE A 460 15.81 -19.64 -14.64
CA ILE A 460 16.83 -19.50 -15.69
C ILE A 460 18.22 -19.37 -15.05
N ALA A 461 18.35 -18.57 -14.00
CA ALA A 461 19.60 -18.44 -13.27
C ALA A 461 20.08 -19.77 -12.66
N GLY A 462 19.17 -20.55 -12.07
CA GLY A 462 19.46 -21.91 -11.56
C GLY A 462 19.89 -22.90 -12.65
N LEU A 463 19.25 -22.84 -13.82
CA LEU A 463 19.62 -23.64 -14.98
C LEU A 463 21.04 -23.34 -15.49
N LEU A 464 21.44 -22.05 -15.50
CA LEU A 464 22.80 -21.68 -15.84
C LEU A 464 23.84 -22.25 -14.85
N ALA A 465 23.45 -22.35 -13.58
CA ALA A 465 24.31 -22.95 -12.55
C ALA A 465 24.53 -24.45 -12.73
N THR A 466 23.59 -25.21 -13.32
CA THR A 466 23.74 -26.67 -13.57
C THR A 466 24.93 -27.02 -14.43
N ARG A 467 25.28 -26.15 -15.42
CA ARG A 467 26.40 -26.36 -16.32
C ARG A 467 27.76 -26.54 -15.62
N ARG A 468 27.92 -25.97 -14.43
CA ARG A 468 29.15 -26.13 -13.64
C ARG A 468 29.18 -27.42 -12.83
N MET A 469 28.00 -27.95 -12.49
CA MET A 469 27.88 -29.10 -11.64
C MET A 469 28.02 -30.41 -12.40
N SER A 470 27.89 -30.38 -13.73
CA SER A 470 28.10 -31.51 -14.61
C SER A 470 29.61 -31.74 -14.86
N PRO A 471 30.12 -32.96 -14.73
CA PRO A 471 31.51 -33.27 -15.07
C PRO A 471 31.78 -32.93 -16.53
N ALA A 472 32.95 -32.36 -16.82
CA ALA A 472 33.36 -32.15 -18.21
C ALA A 472 33.44 -33.49 -18.94
N PRO A 473 32.95 -33.62 -20.19
CA PRO A 473 33.04 -34.85 -20.96
C PRO A 473 34.50 -35.31 -21.03
N ALA A 474 34.74 -36.56 -20.68
CA ALA A 474 36.06 -37.14 -20.74
C ALA A 474 36.56 -37.06 -22.22
N GLY A 475 37.69 -36.37 -22.44
CA GLY A 475 38.30 -36.28 -23.79
C GLY A 475 38.25 -34.92 -24.46
N THR A 476 37.61 -33.89 -23.90
CA THR A 476 37.73 -32.53 -24.42
C THR A 476 38.97 -31.85 -23.84
N ALA A 477 40.11 -32.15 -24.47
CA ALA A 477 41.34 -31.34 -24.34
C ALA A 477 40.98 -29.88 -24.62
N SER A 478 41.54 -28.94 -23.86
CA SER A 478 41.38 -27.53 -23.89
C SER A 478 41.36 -26.92 -25.31
N ARG A 479 40.16 -26.81 -25.91
CA ARG A 479 39.96 -25.83 -26.97
C ARG A 479 40.07 -24.49 -26.31
N GLU A 480 41.03 -23.65 -26.74
CA GLU A 480 41.13 -22.27 -26.29
C GLU A 480 39.78 -21.58 -26.50
N ARG A 481 39.17 -21.18 -25.40
CA ARG A 481 37.90 -20.46 -25.44
C ARG A 481 38.19 -19.08 -26.01
N PRO A 482 37.37 -18.57 -26.95
CA PRO A 482 37.53 -17.19 -27.43
C PRO A 482 37.56 -16.23 -26.22
N ALA A 483 38.42 -15.22 -26.28
CA ALA A 483 38.68 -14.27 -25.21
C ALA A 483 37.41 -13.51 -24.70
N TRP A 484 36.32 -13.53 -25.49
CA TRP A 484 35.01 -12.91 -25.15
C TRP A 484 34.06 -13.86 -24.44
N THR A 485 34.38 -15.13 -24.18
CA THR A 485 33.52 -16.05 -23.43
C THR A 485 33.70 -15.84 -21.93
N LEU A 486 32.59 -15.53 -21.22
CA LEU A 486 32.60 -15.45 -19.76
C LEU A 486 33.02 -16.81 -19.16
N SER A 487 33.85 -16.75 -18.11
CA SER A 487 34.19 -17.96 -17.36
C SER A 487 32.93 -18.56 -16.72
N SER A 488 32.92 -19.88 -16.50
CA SER A 488 31.81 -20.55 -15.81
C SER A 488 31.55 -19.97 -14.41
N ASP A 489 32.56 -19.41 -13.77
CA ASP A 489 32.43 -18.75 -12.47
C ASP A 489 31.76 -17.39 -12.60
N ALA A 490 32.06 -16.59 -13.61
CA ALA A 490 31.41 -15.33 -13.86
C ALA A 490 29.91 -15.51 -14.17
N LEU A 491 29.57 -16.48 -15.03
CA LEU A 491 28.15 -16.81 -15.31
C LEU A 491 27.40 -17.23 -14.04
N LEU A 492 28.04 -18.02 -13.19
CA LEU A 492 27.44 -18.43 -11.91
C LEU A 492 27.16 -17.23 -10.98
N TRP A 493 28.12 -16.31 -10.89
CA TRP A 493 27.95 -15.08 -10.09
C TRP A 493 26.87 -14.17 -10.64
N ILE A 494 26.80 -13.98 -11.96
CA ILE A 494 25.75 -13.19 -12.61
C ILE A 494 24.39 -13.81 -12.32
N ALA A 495 24.24 -15.12 -12.52
CA ALA A 495 23.00 -15.84 -12.26
C ALA A 495 22.55 -15.71 -10.79
N THR A 496 23.50 -15.85 -9.86
CA THR A 496 23.26 -15.69 -8.42
C THR A 496 22.82 -14.25 -8.09
N ALA A 497 23.50 -13.26 -8.66
CA ALA A 497 23.17 -11.84 -8.42
C ALA A 497 21.78 -11.49 -8.95
N VAL A 498 21.40 -11.96 -10.13
CA VAL A 498 20.06 -11.72 -10.70
C VAL A 498 18.97 -12.35 -9.84
N ALA A 499 19.14 -13.65 -9.46
CA ALA A 499 18.17 -14.31 -8.60
C ALA A 499 18.03 -13.62 -7.23
N ALA A 500 19.16 -13.25 -6.60
CA ALA A 500 19.17 -12.52 -5.33
C ALA A 500 18.52 -11.14 -5.47
N ALA A 501 18.83 -10.40 -6.54
CA ALA A 501 18.26 -9.08 -6.77
C ALA A 501 16.74 -9.13 -6.88
N ILE A 502 16.19 -10.07 -7.63
CA ILE A 502 14.74 -10.22 -7.80
C ILE A 502 14.09 -10.60 -6.47
N ILE A 503 14.60 -11.63 -5.78
CA ILE A 503 13.93 -12.16 -4.58
C ILE A 503 14.10 -11.23 -3.38
N VAL A 504 15.28 -10.66 -3.15
CA VAL A 504 15.51 -9.73 -2.03
C VAL A 504 14.68 -8.47 -2.20
N SER A 505 14.66 -7.88 -3.41
CA SER A 505 13.78 -6.73 -3.70
C SER A 505 12.30 -7.06 -3.51
N THR A 506 11.88 -8.27 -3.90
CA THR A 506 10.50 -8.72 -3.73
C THR A 506 10.14 -8.93 -2.27
N VAL A 507 10.99 -9.58 -1.48
CA VAL A 507 10.76 -9.76 -0.03
C VAL A 507 10.66 -8.40 0.67
N TYR A 508 11.53 -7.47 0.29
CA TYR A 508 11.48 -6.10 0.79
C TYR A 508 10.15 -5.42 0.39
N ALA A 509 9.79 -5.42 -0.88
CA ALA A 509 8.55 -4.82 -1.38
C ALA A 509 7.30 -5.44 -0.73
N LEU A 510 7.25 -6.76 -0.58
CA LEU A 510 6.15 -7.44 0.12
C LEU A 510 6.07 -7.04 1.59
N SER A 511 7.21 -6.84 2.26
CA SER A 511 7.24 -6.35 3.65
C SER A 511 6.70 -4.92 3.77
N THR A 512 6.80 -4.12 2.71
CA THR A 512 6.26 -2.76 2.62
C THR A 512 4.77 -2.77 2.25
N ILE A 513 4.39 -3.54 1.23
CA ILE A 513 3.03 -3.56 0.65
C ILE A 513 2.04 -4.28 1.57
N LEU A 514 2.43 -5.43 2.12
CA LEU A 514 1.60 -6.24 3.02
C LEU A 514 1.66 -5.72 4.47
N LEU A 515 1.59 -4.44 4.64
CA LEU A 515 1.59 -3.71 5.90
C LEU A 515 0.63 -4.33 6.91
N GLY A 516 1.11 -4.66 8.08
CA GLY A 516 0.30 -5.26 9.14
C GLY A 516 -0.13 -6.71 8.89
N ALA A 517 0.07 -7.25 7.71
CA ALA A 517 -0.14 -8.65 7.41
C ALA A 517 1.09 -9.48 7.81
N VAL A 518 1.49 -9.40 9.09
CA VAL A 518 2.58 -10.26 9.59
C VAL A 518 2.25 -11.74 9.28
N GLY A 519 0.98 -12.13 9.29
CA GLY A 519 0.53 -13.46 8.91
C GLY A 519 0.79 -13.79 7.43
N PRO A 520 0.08 -13.22 6.45
CA PRO A 520 0.25 -13.53 5.02
C PRO A 520 1.63 -13.12 4.48
N GLY A 521 2.16 -11.96 4.89
CA GLY A 521 3.48 -11.48 4.49
C GLY A 521 4.60 -12.38 4.99
N ALA A 522 4.50 -12.89 6.22
CA ALA A 522 5.46 -13.84 6.79
C ALA A 522 5.46 -15.18 6.04
N ILE A 523 4.28 -15.70 5.65
CA ILE A 523 4.16 -16.92 4.82
C ILE A 523 4.90 -16.73 3.50
N ALA A 524 4.60 -15.63 2.79
CA ALA A 524 5.20 -15.34 1.49
C ALA A 524 6.72 -15.16 1.59
N ALA A 525 7.20 -14.38 2.56
CA ALA A 525 8.62 -14.17 2.79
C ALA A 525 9.34 -15.48 3.14
N GLY A 526 8.78 -16.28 4.05
CA GLY A 526 9.34 -17.58 4.43
C GLY A 526 9.46 -18.54 3.25
N ALA A 527 8.41 -18.64 2.44
CA ALA A 527 8.42 -19.48 1.24
C ALA A 527 9.46 -19.02 0.21
N LEU A 528 9.48 -17.71 -0.12
CA LEU A 528 10.39 -17.16 -1.12
C LEU A 528 11.87 -17.26 -0.69
N VAL A 529 12.17 -16.95 0.57
CA VAL A 529 13.53 -17.09 1.09
C VAL A 529 13.99 -18.55 1.08
N SER A 530 13.09 -19.50 1.43
CA SER A 530 13.39 -20.92 1.36
C SER A 530 13.66 -21.38 -0.08
N LEU A 531 12.84 -20.97 -1.03
CA LEU A 531 13.03 -21.27 -2.44
C LEU A 531 14.36 -20.71 -2.97
N LEU A 532 14.68 -19.46 -2.65
CA LEU A 532 15.96 -18.84 -3.02
C LEU A 532 17.15 -19.61 -2.40
N ALA A 533 17.05 -19.99 -1.14
CA ALA A 533 18.10 -20.75 -0.47
C ALA A 533 18.39 -22.07 -1.18
N TRP A 534 17.36 -22.78 -1.63
CA TRP A 534 17.52 -24.03 -2.41
C TRP A 534 18.14 -23.80 -3.80
N LEU A 535 17.94 -22.62 -4.37
CA LEU A 535 18.59 -22.22 -5.62
C LEU A 535 20.07 -21.87 -5.42
N LEU A 536 20.42 -21.23 -4.29
CA LEU A 536 21.77 -20.74 -4.00
C LEU A 536 22.65 -21.75 -3.22
N ALA A 537 22.07 -22.63 -2.42
CA ALA A 537 22.80 -23.59 -1.60
C ALA A 537 23.74 -24.51 -2.41
N PRO A 538 23.35 -25.01 -3.60
CA PRO A 538 24.27 -25.78 -4.47
C PRO A 538 25.50 -24.98 -4.89
N GLN A 539 25.32 -23.71 -5.16
CA GLN A 539 26.41 -22.80 -5.57
C GLN A 539 27.37 -22.54 -4.40
N MET A 540 26.83 -22.31 -3.20
CA MET A 540 27.63 -22.16 -1.99
C MET A 540 28.41 -23.44 -1.67
N GLU A 541 27.79 -24.61 -1.82
CA GLU A 541 28.45 -25.89 -1.61
C GLU A 541 29.55 -26.16 -2.65
N ALA A 542 29.30 -25.85 -3.92
CA ALA A 542 30.28 -25.99 -5.00
C ALA A 542 31.49 -25.09 -4.81
N LEU A 543 31.34 -23.97 -4.10
CA LEU A 543 32.43 -23.07 -3.71
C LEU A 543 33.14 -23.47 -2.40
N GLY A 544 32.81 -24.62 -1.80
CA GLY A 544 33.50 -25.18 -0.64
C GLY A 544 32.86 -24.81 0.72
N GLY A 545 31.59 -24.38 0.72
CA GLY A 545 30.86 -24.11 1.96
C GLY A 545 30.56 -25.35 2.78
N ARG A 546 30.69 -25.27 4.10
CA ARG A 546 30.27 -26.34 5.02
C ARG A 546 28.75 -26.27 5.20
N ARG A 547 28.03 -27.32 4.75
CA ARG A 547 26.54 -27.36 4.70
C ARG A 547 25.85 -26.95 6.00
N TRP A 548 26.28 -27.58 7.13
CA TRP A 548 25.68 -27.31 8.45
C TRP A 548 26.14 -25.99 9.08
N ALA A 549 27.33 -25.53 8.74
CA ALA A 549 27.84 -24.26 9.27
C ALA A 549 27.00 -23.07 8.77
N ALA A 550 26.58 -23.09 7.49
CA ALA A 550 25.73 -22.04 6.93
C ALA A 550 24.35 -21.97 7.63
N ALA A 551 23.73 -23.13 7.87
CA ALA A 551 22.46 -23.21 8.62
C ALA A 551 22.63 -22.71 10.08
N GLY A 552 23.73 -23.13 10.74
CA GLY A 552 24.04 -22.69 12.10
C GLY A 552 24.27 -21.18 12.20
N VAL A 553 25.02 -20.60 11.28
CA VAL A 553 25.26 -19.13 11.24
C VAL A 553 23.94 -18.37 11.02
N ALA A 554 23.09 -18.83 10.10
CA ALA A 554 21.78 -18.21 9.88
C ALA A 554 20.90 -18.26 11.13
N LEU A 555 20.89 -19.42 11.83
CA LEU A 555 20.14 -19.55 13.09
C LEU A 555 20.67 -18.64 14.20
N VAL A 556 22.00 -18.59 14.40
CA VAL A 556 22.62 -17.72 15.39
C VAL A 556 22.33 -16.25 15.06
N ALA A 557 22.40 -15.85 13.78
CA ALA A 557 22.06 -14.50 13.35
C ALA A 557 20.57 -14.21 13.62
N ALA A 558 19.65 -15.15 13.35
CA ALA A 558 18.25 -15.01 13.65
C ALA A 558 17.99 -14.77 15.15
N LEU A 559 18.60 -15.61 16.00
CA LEU A 559 18.50 -15.47 17.46
C LEU A 559 19.08 -14.13 17.95
N PHE A 560 20.19 -13.70 17.39
CA PHE A 560 20.84 -12.43 17.73
C PHE A 560 19.97 -11.21 17.34
N VAL A 561 19.47 -11.19 16.11
CA VAL A 561 18.57 -10.11 15.65
C VAL A 561 17.25 -10.12 16.44
N THR A 562 16.73 -11.30 16.78
CA THR A 562 15.56 -11.41 17.66
C THR A 562 15.82 -10.83 19.04
N ALA A 563 16.98 -11.14 19.66
CA ALA A 563 17.35 -10.61 20.96
C ALA A 563 17.51 -9.08 20.93
N ILE A 564 18.12 -8.53 19.88
CA ILE A 564 18.20 -7.08 19.67
C ILE A 564 16.80 -6.50 19.53
N GLY A 565 15.96 -7.09 18.67
CA GLY A 565 14.57 -6.63 18.46
C GLY A 565 13.81 -6.60 19.78
N MET A 566 13.85 -7.68 20.56
CA MET A 566 13.19 -7.75 21.87
C MET A 566 13.69 -6.68 22.86
N ALA A 567 14.94 -6.28 22.76
CA ALA A 567 15.53 -5.27 23.62
C ALA A 567 15.22 -3.83 23.17
N THR A 568 15.16 -3.58 21.87
CA THR A 568 15.14 -2.23 21.28
C THR A 568 13.77 -1.81 20.77
N VAL A 569 12.94 -2.76 20.30
CA VAL A 569 11.61 -2.47 19.75
C VAL A 569 10.63 -2.21 20.90
N ARG A 570 10.38 -0.94 21.18
CA ARG A 570 9.44 -0.50 22.23
C ARG A 570 8.72 0.75 21.77
N SER A 571 7.51 0.96 22.31
CA SER A 571 6.83 2.25 22.19
C SER A 571 7.71 3.36 22.76
N SER A 572 7.76 4.47 22.06
CA SER A 572 8.53 5.66 22.41
C SER A 572 7.85 6.89 21.80
N PRO A 573 8.23 8.12 22.19
CA PRO A 573 7.70 9.33 21.55
C PRO A 573 7.86 9.36 20.03
N ALA A 574 8.92 8.73 19.49
CA ALA A 574 9.14 8.62 18.05
C ALA A 574 8.34 7.49 17.40
N HIS A 575 7.91 6.50 18.17
CA HIS A 575 7.15 5.33 17.74
C HIS A 575 6.00 5.07 18.75
N PRO A 576 5.02 5.98 18.84
CA PRO A 576 3.95 5.88 19.82
C PRO A 576 2.89 4.85 19.40
N THR A 577 2.18 4.30 20.38
CA THR A 577 1.06 3.40 20.12
C THR A 577 -0.20 4.19 19.75
N PRO A 578 -1.02 3.68 18.81
CA PRO A 578 -2.24 4.35 18.40
C PRO A 578 -3.30 4.33 19.52
N LEU A 579 -3.99 5.45 19.69
CA LEU A 579 -5.08 5.62 20.63
C LEU A 579 -6.18 6.48 20.01
N ILE A 580 -7.45 6.11 20.26
CA ILE A 580 -8.62 6.91 19.93
C ILE A 580 -9.44 7.03 21.23
N ILE A 581 -9.81 8.27 21.57
CA ILE A 581 -10.74 8.57 22.64
C ILE A 581 -12.02 9.10 22.00
N ALA A 582 -13.17 8.55 22.38
CA ALA A 582 -14.46 9.03 21.91
C ALA A 582 -15.42 9.27 23.08
N TYR A 583 -15.98 10.47 23.14
CA TYR A 583 -17.14 10.75 23.95
C TYR A 583 -18.39 10.44 23.14
N ALA A 584 -19.35 9.75 23.72
CA ALA A 584 -20.58 9.34 23.06
C ALA A 584 -21.80 9.73 23.88
N LEU A 585 -22.73 10.44 23.29
CA LEU A 585 -23.99 10.89 23.88
C LEU A 585 -25.17 10.29 23.11
N ASP A 586 -26.10 9.69 23.81
CA ASP A 586 -27.42 9.35 23.27
C ASP A 586 -28.40 10.46 23.65
N ALA A 587 -28.80 11.27 22.68
CA ALA A 587 -29.65 12.42 22.89
C ALA A 587 -31.10 12.05 23.29
N ASP A 588 -31.53 10.82 22.99
CA ASP A 588 -32.90 10.35 23.30
C ASP A 588 -32.99 9.84 24.75
N SER A 589 -31.93 9.27 25.31
CA SER A 589 -31.89 8.74 26.68
C SER A 589 -31.05 9.52 27.67
N ALA A 590 -30.30 10.54 27.18
CA ALA A 590 -29.27 11.27 27.92
C ALA A 590 -28.13 10.37 28.48
N GLY A 591 -28.02 9.13 28.02
CA GLY A 591 -26.91 8.25 28.37
C GLY A 591 -25.61 8.73 27.73
N ALA A 592 -24.50 8.72 28.48
CA ALA A 592 -23.20 9.14 27.98
C ALA A 592 -22.09 8.15 28.35
N TRP A 593 -21.13 8.01 27.44
CA TRP A 593 -20.01 7.09 27.57
C TRP A 593 -18.71 7.74 27.10
N LEU A 594 -17.61 7.41 27.78
CA LEU A 594 -16.27 7.60 27.25
C LEU A 594 -15.73 6.26 26.75
N THR A 595 -15.24 6.24 25.54
CA THR A 595 -14.65 5.06 24.89
C THR A 595 -13.18 5.29 24.68
N VAL A 596 -12.37 4.30 25.04
CA VAL A 596 -10.93 4.28 24.76
C VAL A 596 -10.64 3.05 23.89
N ARG A 597 -10.01 3.27 22.74
CA ARG A 597 -9.66 2.22 21.79
C ARG A 597 -8.17 2.29 21.43
N GLY A 598 -7.49 1.16 21.53
CA GLY A 598 -6.06 1.02 21.18
C GLY A 598 -5.38 -0.04 22.05
N PRO A 599 -4.13 -0.39 21.73
CA PRO A 599 -3.35 -1.34 22.54
C PRO A 599 -3.22 -0.91 24.00
N SER A 600 -3.10 0.38 24.25
CA SER A 600 -2.98 0.97 25.60
C SER A 600 -4.30 1.14 26.36
N ALA A 601 -5.46 0.80 25.74
CA ALA A 601 -6.77 1.04 26.34
C ALA A 601 -6.92 0.40 27.75
N ARG A 602 -6.41 -0.81 27.94
CA ARG A 602 -6.43 -1.50 29.24
C ARG A 602 -5.60 -0.78 30.31
N ALA A 603 -4.42 -0.31 29.96
CA ALA A 603 -3.55 0.41 30.88
C ALA A 603 -4.17 1.75 31.31
N LEU A 604 -4.79 2.46 30.38
CA LEU A 604 -5.47 3.73 30.61
C LEU A 604 -6.76 3.59 31.44
N THR A 605 -7.38 2.42 31.41
CA THR A 605 -8.63 2.14 32.14
C THR A 605 -8.43 1.27 33.37
N ALA A 606 -7.19 0.98 33.75
CA ALA A 606 -6.87 0.19 34.94
C ALA A 606 -7.46 0.84 36.20
N GLY A 607 -8.13 0.03 37.03
CA GLY A 607 -8.79 0.50 38.25
C GLY A 607 -10.12 1.27 38.02
N ARG A 608 -10.61 1.37 36.78
CA ARG A 608 -11.88 2.04 36.43
C ARG A 608 -13.02 1.04 36.29
N GLN A 609 -14.23 1.48 36.59
CA GLN A 609 -15.43 0.66 36.34
C GLN A 609 -15.75 0.69 34.84
N LEU A 610 -15.65 -0.46 34.19
CA LEU A 610 -16.05 -0.63 32.80
C LEU A 610 -17.55 -1.01 32.72
N VAL A 611 -18.22 -0.51 31.69
CA VAL A 611 -19.62 -0.77 31.39
C VAL A 611 -19.77 -1.44 30.01
N THR A 612 -20.95 -2.02 29.77
CA THR A 612 -21.29 -2.53 28.44
C THR A 612 -21.78 -1.39 27.55
N ALA A 613 -21.24 -1.31 26.34
CA ALA A 613 -21.70 -0.33 25.37
C ALA A 613 -23.12 -0.61 24.89
N PRO A 614 -23.92 0.44 24.64
CA PRO A 614 -25.18 0.28 23.92
C PRO A 614 -24.90 -0.26 22.49
N GLY A 615 -25.88 -0.95 21.92
CA GLY A 615 -25.71 -1.67 20.67
C GLY A 615 -25.23 -0.79 19.50
N TRP A 616 -25.70 0.45 19.44
CA TRP A 616 -25.27 1.42 18.40
C TRP A 616 -23.79 1.82 18.56
N LEU A 617 -23.32 2.09 19.78
CA LEU A 617 -21.94 2.47 20.05
C LEU A 617 -20.97 1.31 19.81
N GLY A 618 -21.33 0.11 20.28
CA GLY A 618 -20.51 -1.08 20.07
C GLY A 618 -20.36 -1.49 18.59
N ARG A 619 -21.30 -1.10 17.73
CA ARG A 619 -21.17 -1.29 16.26
C ARG A 619 -20.10 -0.38 15.63
N LEU A 620 -19.91 0.82 16.17
CA LEU A 620 -18.99 1.83 15.65
C LEU A 620 -17.57 1.62 16.15
N THR A 621 -17.44 1.39 17.44
CA THR A 621 -16.14 1.34 18.10
C THR A 621 -15.55 -0.07 18.18
N GLY A 622 -16.35 -1.09 17.82
CA GLY A 622 -15.96 -2.50 17.91
C GLY A 622 -16.12 -3.07 19.32
N ARG A 623 -15.80 -4.34 19.47
CA ARG A 623 -15.81 -5.09 20.74
C ARG A 623 -14.51 -5.88 20.86
N GLY A 624 -13.95 -5.98 22.05
CA GLY A 624 -12.76 -6.76 22.29
C GLY A 624 -11.83 -6.17 23.34
N PRO A 625 -10.70 -6.80 23.60
CA PRO A 625 -9.78 -6.40 24.66
C PRO A 625 -9.09 -5.04 24.47
N SER A 626 -9.11 -4.52 23.27
CA SER A 626 -8.53 -3.21 22.92
C SER A 626 -9.54 -2.06 22.93
N VAL A 627 -10.77 -2.30 23.41
CA VAL A 627 -11.82 -1.28 23.54
C VAL A 627 -12.39 -1.32 24.96
N ALA A 628 -12.43 -0.16 25.60
CA ALA A 628 -12.99 0.00 26.93
C ALA A 628 -14.08 1.08 26.90
N TYR A 629 -15.15 0.86 27.66
CA TYR A 629 -16.27 1.79 27.82
C TYR A 629 -16.45 2.13 29.28
N MET A 630 -16.59 3.41 29.55
CA MET A 630 -16.86 3.95 30.89
C MET A 630 -18.12 4.80 30.84
N SER A 631 -18.95 4.78 31.88
CA SER A 631 -20.05 5.73 32.02
C SER A 631 -19.46 7.14 32.21
N ALA A 632 -20.01 8.13 31.55
CA ALA A 632 -19.61 9.53 31.64
C ALA A 632 -20.80 10.41 31.93
N SER A 633 -20.56 11.64 32.41
CA SER A 633 -21.62 12.62 32.55
C SER A 633 -22.08 13.13 31.19
N ALA A 634 -23.39 13.31 31.04
CA ALA A 634 -23.95 13.90 29.85
C ALA A 634 -23.57 15.40 29.78
N VAL A 635 -22.85 15.76 28.73
CA VAL A 635 -22.54 17.16 28.41
C VAL A 635 -23.52 17.64 27.35
N PRO A 636 -24.19 18.79 27.55
CA PRO A 636 -25.12 19.32 26.57
C PRO A 636 -24.44 19.51 25.21
N THR A 637 -24.80 18.68 24.25
CA THR A 637 -24.29 18.70 22.88
C THR A 637 -25.49 18.64 21.94
N PRO A 638 -25.63 19.59 21.01
CA PRO A 638 -26.75 19.61 20.09
C PRO A 638 -26.82 18.33 19.25
N PRO A 639 -27.97 17.64 19.18
CA PRO A 639 -28.14 16.50 18.30
C PRO A 639 -28.45 16.92 16.86
N PRO A 640 -28.29 16.03 15.88
CA PRO A 640 -28.80 16.26 14.54
C PRO A 640 -30.31 16.38 14.52
N THR A 641 -30.85 17.13 13.58
CA THR A 641 -32.30 17.25 13.38
C THR A 641 -32.70 16.77 12.00
N ALA A 642 -33.91 16.25 11.88
CA ALA A 642 -34.47 15.82 10.62
C ALA A 642 -35.93 16.23 10.53
N SER A 643 -36.36 16.76 9.41
CA SER A 643 -37.73 17.21 9.13
C SER A 643 -38.19 16.79 7.72
N VAL A 644 -39.45 16.40 7.60
CA VAL A 644 -40.03 16.03 6.32
C VAL A 644 -40.36 17.28 5.50
N VAL A 645 -39.81 17.35 4.30
CA VAL A 645 -40.13 18.40 3.31
C VAL A 645 -41.31 17.97 2.45
N SER A 646 -41.34 16.68 2.07
CA SER A 646 -42.42 16.12 1.26
C SER A 646 -42.61 14.64 1.60
N ASP A 647 -43.86 14.23 1.67
CA ASP A 647 -44.27 12.86 1.90
C ASP A 647 -45.44 12.52 0.97
N THR A 648 -45.21 11.69 -0.04
CA THR A 648 -46.22 11.37 -1.04
C THR A 648 -46.23 9.86 -1.26
N THR A 649 -47.41 9.33 -1.51
CA THR A 649 -47.59 7.91 -1.85
C THR A 649 -48.12 7.79 -3.26
N SER A 650 -47.49 6.95 -4.08
CA SER A 650 -47.91 6.63 -5.44
C SER A 650 -47.86 5.14 -5.66
N GLY A 651 -49.03 4.53 -5.84
CA GLY A 651 -49.15 3.09 -5.95
C GLY A 651 -48.64 2.36 -4.69
N SER A 652 -47.67 1.47 -4.86
CA SER A 652 -47.05 0.69 -3.77
C SER A 652 -45.84 1.37 -3.14
N GLU A 653 -45.54 2.62 -3.52
CA GLU A 653 -44.33 3.32 -3.04
C GLU A 653 -44.68 4.60 -2.28
N ARG A 654 -43.98 4.84 -1.19
CA ARG A 654 -43.96 6.09 -0.40
C ARG A 654 -42.64 6.83 -0.68
N HIS A 655 -42.74 8.06 -1.10
CA HIS A 655 -41.62 8.95 -1.41
C HIS A 655 -41.48 9.99 -0.32
N LEU A 656 -40.37 9.97 0.37
CA LEU A 656 -40.00 10.91 1.43
C LEU A 656 -38.86 11.80 0.97
N LEU A 657 -39.00 13.11 1.16
CA LEU A 657 -37.91 14.06 1.05
C LEU A 657 -37.70 14.66 2.44
N ILE A 658 -36.48 14.47 2.98
CA ILE A 658 -36.14 14.80 4.36
C ILE A 658 -34.96 15.75 4.37
N ASP A 659 -35.11 16.89 5.03
CA ASP A 659 -33.99 17.78 5.32
C ASP A 659 -33.35 17.37 6.66
N ILE A 660 -32.04 17.15 6.65
CA ILE A 660 -31.24 16.73 7.79
C ILE A 660 -30.21 17.83 8.07
N VAL A 661 -30.23 18.39 9.27
CA VAL A 661 -29.30 19.44 9.69
C VAL A 661 -28.40 18.88 10.78
N ALA A 662 -27.11 18.92 10.53
CA ALA A 662 -26.09 18.57 11.49
C ALA A 662 -25.67 19.79 12.33
N PRO A 663 -25.28 19.62 13.58
CA PRO A 663 -24.70 20.70 14.39
C PRO A 663 -23.46 21.31 13.74
N PRO A 664 -23.10 22.57 14.05
CA PRO A 664 -21.86 23.18 13.60
C PRO A 664 -20.63 22.34 13.96
N ALA A 665 -19.61 22.40 13.12
CA ALA A 665 -18.35 21.64 13.24
C ALA A 665 -18.51 20.10 13.14
N THR A 666 -19.68 19.59 12.72
CA THR A 666 -19.84 18.17 12.40
C THR A 666 -18.98 17.82 11.18
N GLU A 667 -18.07 16.86 11.37
CA GLU A 667 -17.24 16.32 10.28
C GLU A 667 -18.04 15.34 9.42
N THR A 668 -18.76 14.40 10.07
CA THR A 668 -19.58 13.41 9.38
C THR A 668 -20.90 13.18 10.09
N ILE A 669 -21.91 12.81 9.31
CA ILE A 669 -23.18 12.28 9.81
C ILE A 669 -23.46 10.91 9.18
N ASP A 670 -23.58 9.90 10.03
CA ASP A 670 -24.06 8.59 9.61
C ASP A 670 -25.60 8.56 9.67
N MET A 671 -26.22 8.11 8.61
CA MET A 671 -27.67 7.98 8.47
C MET A 671 -28.02 6.52 8.20
N ARG A 672 -28.94 5.95 8.96
CA ARG A 672 -29.38 4.57 8.78
C ARG A 672 -30.89 4.46 8.84
N ALA A 673 -31.51 3.81 7.85
CA ALA A 673 -32.92 3.46 7.89
C ALA A 673 -33.13 2.18 8.72
N LEU A 674 -33.99 2.24 9.74
CA LEU A 674 -34.29 1.13 10.62
C LEU A 674 -35.63 0.48 10.26
N GLY A 675 -35.64 -0.86 10.18
CA GLY A 675 -36.85 -1.65 10.06
C GLY A 675 -37.61 -1.54 8.74
N VAL A 676 -37.05 -0.84 7.73
CA VAL A 676 -37.67 -0.61 6.45
C VAL A 676 -36.73 -0.97 5.29
N SER A 677 -37.27 -1.48 4.19
CA SER A 677 -36.52 -1.68 2.95
C SER A 677 -36.52 -0.39 2.14
N VAL A 678 -35.34 0.17 1.89
CA VAL A 678 -35.17 1.32 1.01
C VAL A 678 -35.06 0.82 -0.45
N LEU A 679 -36.01 1.21 -1.29
CA LEU A 679 -36.08 0.82 -2.69
C LEU A 679 -35.19 1.69 -3.55
N ARG A 680 -35.22 3.01 -3.35
CA ARG A 680 -34.37 4.02 -4.00
C ARG A 680 -33.99 5.09 -2.99
N ALA A 681 -32.81 5.70 -3.19
CA ALA A 681 -32.38 6.84 -2.40
C ALA A 681 -31.69 7.88 -3.28
N SER A 682 -31.72 9.12 -2.85
CA SER A 682 -30.93 10.23 -3.41
C SER A 682 -30.40 11.14 -2.31
N ILE A 683 -29.29 11.79 -2.57
CA ILE A 683 -28.70 12.79 -1.67
C ILE A 683 -28.43 14.07 -2.45
N ASP A 684 -28.99 15.20 -1.99
CA ASP A 684 -28.93 16.49 -2.68
C ASP A 684 -29.34 16.40 -4.17
N GLY A 685 -30.31 15.54 -4.49
CA GLY A 685 -30.75 15.26 -5.85
C GLY A 685 -29.92 14.24 -6.63
N VAL A 686 -28.76 13.82 -6.11
CA VAL A 686 -27.90 12.81 -6.75
C VAL A 686 -28.42 11.41 -6.39
N PRO A 687 -28.74 10.55 -7.39
CA PRO A 687 -29.17 9.18 -7.11
C PRO A 687 -28.07 8.35 -6.47
N ILE A 688 -28.47 7.47 -5.54
CA ILE A 688 -27.58 6.53 -4.85
C ILE A 688 -27.93 5.11 -5.27
N ASP A 689 -26.94 4.31 -5.64
CA ASP A 689 -27.10 2.87 -5.87
C ASP A 689 -27.34 2.14 -4.54
N THR A 690 -28.60 1.94 -4.16
CA THR A 690 -28.98 1.32 -2.90
C THR A 690 -28.49 -0.12 -2.74
N SER A 691 -28.14 -0.82 -3.83
CA SER A 691 -27.65 -2.20 -3.78
C SER A 691 -26.26 -2.29 -3.09
N ARG A 692 -25.46 -1.25 -3.21
CA ARG A 692 -24.09 -1.16 -2.64
C ARG A 692 -24.08 -0.79 -1.15
N TYR A 693 -25.14 -0.17 -0.63
CA TYR A 693 -25.26 0.36 0.72
C TYR A 693 -25.90 -0.60 1.72
N ARG A 694 -26.15 -1.83 1.33
CA ARG A 694 -26.69 -2.89 2.20
C ARG A 694 -25.58 -3.53 3.03
N ARG A 695 -25.09 -2.85 4.05
CA ARG A 695 -24.08 -3.42 4.95
C ARG A 695 -24.64 -4.61 5.73
N GLY A 696 -24.41 -5.83 5.23
CA GLY A 696 -24.53 -7.09 5.98
C GLY A 696 -25.94 -7.52 6.42
N ARG A 697 -27.01 -6.83 6.00
CA ARG A 697 -28.42 -7.22 6.25
C ARG A 697 -29.28 -6.98 5.01
N PRO A 698 -30.14 -7.91 4.65
CA PRO A 698 -30.99 -7.80 3.45
C PRO A 698 -31.85 -6.52 3.37
N ASN A 699 -32.18 -5.92 4.51
CA ASN A 699 -33.08 -4.77 4.64
C ASN A 699 -32.41 -3.56 5.31
N GLY A 700 -31.07 -3.49 5.37
CA GLY A 700 -30.37 -2.37 5.98
C GLY A 700 -29.84 -1.38 4.95
N TRP A 701 -30.30 -0.13 5.00
CA TRP A 701 -29.71 0.99 4.26
C TRP A 701 -28.96 1.91 5.23
N ALA A 702 -27.76 2.33 4.84
CA ALA A 702 -26.96 3.28 5.61
C ALA A 702 -26.08 4.10 4.68
N LEU A 703 -25.90 5.38 4.96
CA LEU A 703 -25.04 6.32 4.25
C LEU A 703 -24.30 7.17 5.28
N GLN A 704 -23.01 7.39 5.07
CA GLN A 704 -22.24 8.41 5.77
C GLN A 704 -22.11 9.62 4.86
N TYR A 705 -22.37 10.81 5.39
CA TYR A 705 -22.19 12.08 4.68
C TYR A 705 -21.09 12.88 5.35
N SER A 706 -20.09 13.29 4.59
CA SER A 706 -18.94 14.07 5.05
C SER A 706 -19.10 15.56 4.71
N ALA A 707 -18.63 16.43 5.60
CA ALA A 707 -18.74 17.89 5.46
C ALA A 707 -20.19 18.39 5.24
N PRO A 708 -21.14 18.05 6.12
CA PRO A 708 -22.52 18.47 5.94
C PRO A 708 -22.61 20.01 5.91
N PRO A 709 -23.24 20.61 4.88
CA PRO A 709 -23.36 22.06 4.80
C PRO A 709 -24.28 22.59 5.91
N PRO A 710 -24.06 23.84 6.38
CA PRO A 710 -24.90 24.44 7.42
C PRO A 710 -26.39 24.55 7.03
N THR A 711 -26.67 24.58 5.73
CA THR A 711 -28.04 24.61 5.18
C THR A 711 -28.76 23.26 5.28
N GLY A 712 -28.05 22.19 5.68
CA GLY A 712 -28.58 20.84 5.77
C GLY A 712 -28.37 20.03 4.51
N ILE A 713 -28.70 18.74 4.59
CA ILE A 713 -28.59 17.71 3.56
C ILE A 713 -30.00 17.31 3.15
N ARG A 714 -30.25 17.16 1.87
CA ARG A 714 -31.55 16.72 1.36
C ARG A 714 -31.53 15.22 1.01
N LEU A 715 -32.13 14.41 1.86
CA LEU A 715 -32.23 12.97 1.69
C LEU A 715 -33.58 12.58 1.06
N GLY A 716 -33.55 12.01 -0.13
CA GLY A 716 -34.71 11.37 -0.76
C GLY A 716 -34.72 9.87 -0.49
N LEU A 717 -35.84 9.33 -0.01
CA LEU A 717 -36.04 7.90 0.20
C LEU A 717 -37.33 7.45 -0.47
N THR A 718 -37.26 6.33 -1.18
CA THR A 718 -38.44 5.59 -1.68
C THR A 718 -38.53 4.28 -0.91
N VAL A 719 -39.64 4.05 -0.24
CA VAL A 719 -39.93 2.85 0.57
C VAL A 719 -41.29 2.25 0.19
N PRO A 720 -41.62 1.02 0.57
CA PRO A 720 -42.95 0.47 0.37
C PRO A 720 -44.03 1.33 1.03
N ALA A 721 -45.19 1.47 0.37
CA ALA A 721 -46.34 2.23 0.89
C ALA A 721 -46.74 1.72 2.28
N GLY A 722 -47.16 2.61 3.16
CA GLY A 722 -47.51 2.30 4.55
C GLY A 722 -46.36 1.96 5.48
N SER A 723 -45.10 2.00 5.00
CA SER A 723 -43.94 1.78 5.86
C SER A 723 -43.70 2.95 6.81
N ARG A 724 -43.47 2.67 8.10
CA ARG A 724 -42.91 3.62 9.04
C ARG A 724 -41.40 3.70 8.85
N VAL A 725 -40.86 4.90 8.71
CA VAL A 725 -39.42 5.13 8.53
C VAL A 725 -38.85 5.71 9.80
N SER A 726 -37.84 5.03 10.37
CA SER A 726 -37.03 5.58 11.45
C SER A 726 -35.61 5.75 10.97
N LEU A 727 -35.03 6.93 11.15
CA LEU A 727 -33.63 7.21 10.85
C LEU A 727 -32.81 7.24 12.14
N ASP A 728 -31.83 6.39 12.22
CA ASP A 728 -30.75 6.35 13.22
C ASP A 728 -29.68 7.32 12.70
N LEU A 729 -29.54 8.46 13.33
CA LEU A 729 -28.63 9.55 12.99
C LEU A 729 -27.51 9.59 14.01
N LEU A 730 -26.27 9.70 13.52
CA LEU A 730 -25.09 9.82 14.36
C LEU A 730 -24.14 10.85 13.78
N THR A 731 -23.90 11.92 14.54
CA THR A 731 -22.88 12.91 14.18
C THR A 731 -21.54 12.60 14.82
N ARG A 732 -20.46 12.95 14.11
CA ARG A 732 -19.08 12.94 14.59
C ARG A 732 -18.54 14.35 14.50
N THR A 733 -18.03 14.83 15.63
CA THR A 733 -17.38 16.15 15.72
C THR A 733 -15.98 15.96 16.31
N PRO A 734 -14.93 16.61 15.77
CA PRO A 734 -13.58 16.54 16.33
C PRO A 734 -13.52 17.01 17.77
N GLY A 735 -12.68 16.35 18.57
CA GLY A 735 -12.45 16.65 19.97
C GLY A 735 -13.42 15.94 20.92
N VAL A 736 -13.02 15.89 22.19
CA VAL A 736 -13.83 15.39 23.31
C VAL A 736 -14.05 16.51 24.31
N PRO A 737 -15.17 16.50 25.05
CA PRO A 737 -15.36 17.44 26.15
C PRO A 737 -14.22 17.34 27.18
N PRO A 738 -13.84 18.42 27.87
CA PRO A 738 -12.85 18.38 28.94
C PRO A 738 -13.13 17.24 29.92
N LEU A 739 -12.14 16.38 30.20
CA LEU A 739 -12.34 15.18 31.03
C LEU A 739 -12.88 15.49 32.43
N GLU A 740 -12.58 16.67 32.95
CA GLU A 740 -13.07 17.17 34.25
C GLU A 740 -14.59 17.32 34.22
N THR A 741 -15.18 17.76 33.09
CA THR A 741 -16.63 17.88 32.93
C THR A 741 -17.35 16.53 32.86
N LEU A 742 -16.60 15.48 32.55
CA LEU A 742 -17.12 14.10 32.45
C LEU A 742 -17.17 13.40 33.83
N HIS A 743 -16.71 14.05 34.89
CA HIS A 743 -16.58 13.50 36.26
C HIS A 743 -15.82 12.17 36.29
N LEU A 744 -14.84 12.01 35.41
CA LEU A 744 -13.96 10.85 35.35
C LEU A 744 -12.71 11.08 36.20
N PRO A 745 -12.19 10.03 36.86
CA PRO A 745 -10.90 10.13 37.52
C PRO A 745 -9.82 10.61 36.54
N PRO A 746 -8.83 11.38 37.00
CA PRO A 746 -7.75 11.84 36.13
C PRO A 746 -7.05 10.67 35.45
N LEU A 747 -6.55 10.86 34.25
CA LEU A 747 -5.75 9.88 33.54
C LEU A 747 -4.49 9.56 34.36
N PRO A 748 -3.89 8.35 34.21
CA PRO A 748 -2.65 7.98 34.91
C PRO A 748 -1.57 9.05 34.66
N PRO A 749 -0.73 9.36 35.66
CA PRO A 749 0.27 10.43 35.57
C PRO A 749 1.39 10.15 34.52
N ARG A 750 1.51 8.91 34.09
CA ARG A 750 2.35 8.50 32.92
C ARG A 750 1.43 7.77 31.94
N LEU A 751 1.02 8.47 30.92
CA LEU A 751 0.49 7.83 29.74
C LEU A 751 1.62 7.09 29.04
N PRO A 752 1.39 5.88 28.51
CA PRO A 752 2.29 5.30 27.52
C PRO A 752 2.43 6.27 26.35
N ASP A 753 3.52 6.20 25.60
CA ASP A 753 3.69 6.99 24.39
C ASP A 753 2.55 6.63 23.42
N VAL A 754 1.61 7.54 23.25
CA VAL A 754 0.40 7.36 22.42
C VAL A 754 0.28 8.46 21.40
N VAL A 755 -0.33 8.14 20.28
CA VAL A 755 -0.62 9.08 19.20
C VAL A 755 -2.09 8.96 18.79
N THR A 756 -2.72 10.09 18.57
CA THR A 756 -4.04 10.18 17.97
C THR A 756 -3.99 9.73 16.51
N VAL A 757 -5.00 8.99 16.07
CA VAL A 757 -5.01 8.37 14.74
C VAL A 757 -6.36 8.51 14.07
N GLN A 758 -6.39 8.41 12.74
CA GLN A 758 -7.58 8.39 11.88
C GLN A 758 -8.54 9.56 12.16
N THR A 759 -9.65 9.29 12.80
CA THR A 759 -10.68 10.28 13.13
C THR A 759 -10.25 11.25 14.23
N GLY A 760 -9.12 11.05 14.86
CA GLY A 760 -8.75 11.79 16.05
C GLY A 760 -9.61 11.44 17.27
N ASP A 761 -9.50 12.28 18.30
CA ASP A 761 -10.44 12.26 19.42
C ASP A 761 -11.75 12.89 18.96
N ILE A 762 -12.88 12.23 19.24
CA ILE A 762 -14.18 12.58 18.67
C ILE A 762 -15.31 12.61 19.72
N THR A 763 -16.26 13.48 19.44
CA THR A 763 -17.58 13.49 20.10
C THR A 763 -18.61 12.87 19.16
N LEU A 764 -19.35 11.89 19.64
CA LEU A 764 -20.42 11.18 18.96
C LEU A 764 -21.77 11.58 19.57
N VAL A 765 -22.73 12.03 18.75
CA VAL A 765 -24.10 12.30 19.23
C VAL A 765 -25.09 11.49 18.40
N HIS A 766 -25.80 10.62 19.10
CA HIS A 766 -26.77 9.69 18.53
C HIS A 766 -28.20 10.18 18.76
N ARG A 767 -29.06 10.00 17.75
CA ARG A 767 -30.49 10.29 17.81
C ARG A 767 -31.30 9.45 16.84
N ILE A 768 -32.51 9.05 17.23
CA ILE A 768 -33.47 8.38 16.34
C ILE A 768 -34.65 9.31 16.05
N VAL A 769 -34.93 9.54 14.77
CA VAL A 769 -36.08 10.32 14.31
C VAL A 769 -37.01 9.42 13.50
N THR A 770 -38.33 9.49 13.77
CA THR A 770 -39.33 8.63 13.12
C THR A 770 -40.35 9.48 12.36
N PHE A 771 -40.70 9.02 11.16
CA PHE A 771 -41.65 9.64 10.24
C PHE A 771 -42.79 8.70 9.86
#